data_23a11249ad23a75dc12100de9239d30f
#
_entry.id   23a11249ad23a75dc12100de9239d30f
#
_cell.length_a   1.000
_cell.length_b   1.000
_cell.length_c   1.000
_cell.angle_alpha   90.00
_cell.angle_beta   90.00
_cell.angle_gamma   90.00
#
_symmetry.space_group_name_H-M   'P 1'
#
loop_
_entity.id
_entity.type
_entity.pdbx_description
1 polymer ?
#
loop_
_entity_poly.entity_id
_entity_poly.type
_entity_poly.pdbx_seq_one_letter_code
_entity_poly.pdbx_strand_id
1 'polypeptide(L)'
;MRRPVLLLLLGALVLLCPRGWAQQDVITGFEIHGNRRIPADTIKARIFTRPGDIYDTAGLERDFNSLWNTGYFEDIRFEREQGPKGWLIHVYVKEKPTIREINYTGLSSVSTSDVLDRFKERKVGLSVESQYDPTRIKKAEVAIKELLAEHGRQFATIRSEVRAIPPAAVGITFVVKEGPKVKVGRIRFQGNKNINARTLRAAMKNLKPIGIPHSIFLESVFAKTYDATKLEEDTERVRGEYQNRGYFKVLVQDPKTEIHDTGHTGVHIPLLQKGPGKAVDITMPIEEGDKYKLASITFKNNKAIPNAKALRSLFPIKDGDIFSREKVGKGLENLRKAYGEYGYINFTSVPDTRFDDEKKLIYLDIDVDEGKQFYVRRIEFQGNTTTRDKVIRREIALEEGQVYNSRLWEFSLLRLNQLGYFEQLKPDDPNATDRKLDEKEGLVDLTLKVKEKGKNSIGLNGGVSGLEGAFVGLSYTTNNFLGLGETLQIQASIGNLMRSVLFGFTEPYLWDRPLQAGFTVYTTRTSYNQAKQYAILTGQQLNLPSYYLQNLQNYTQSSAGFTTSLSYPLHRSLKRVGITYSFDDSSLIALSDASKALFTNLAFRGINGPNALNGIITSKILPSFSINTLDAAYQPHSGKQIFLGGEIAGLGGTVKSVRPIVQYKQFFPMQKHRNAIGINFQGSFLTGYGGLVAPPFQRFYMGGENDLRGFDIRSVSPIAFLPNKAVINLTNPDGTTVLKDPSNPRRGAYTIPLPVETIVQPGGDFSAFGNAEYRITIVGPVTLAPFVDMGIDPIIRQSQLRINSGQLADINNTLFGCPALDISLSCVGGERLTFSQFLKPAAGTNWTPRMSTGLELQVMLPVINAPFRIYWAYNPMRLDTTATSPTAITRSMFPPGAAGDYTYQQAVNSFGSNFTLREPRKTFRFTVATTF
;
A
#
# COMPACT_ATOMS: atom_id res chain seq x y z
N MET A 1 -3.21 35.86 117.56
CA MET A 1 -2.74 37.17 117.10
C MET A 1 -1.34 37.10 116.56
N ARG A 2 -1.09 36.67 115.32
CA ARG A 2 0.20 36.66 114.63
C ARG A 2 -0.05 36.17 113.23
N ARG A 3 -0.71 36.88 112.26
CA ARG A 3 -0.75 36.46 110.84
C ARG A 3 -0.96 37.55 109.84
N PRO A 4 -0.89 38.87 110.03
CA PRO A 4 -0.96 39.79 108.85
C PRO A 4 0.36 40.32 108.33
N VAL A 5 1.54 40.05 108.94
CA VAL A 5 2.82 40.71 108.57
C VAL A 5 3.54 39.85 107.54
N LEU A 6 3.27 38.52 107.37
CA LEU A 6 3.96 37.67 106.38
C LEU A 6 3.40 37.83 104.97
N LEU A 7 2.16 38.26 104.81
CA LEU A 7 1.50 38.46 103.55
C LEU A 7 1.86 39.77 102.84
N LEU A 8 2.27 40.76 103.52
CA LEU A 8 2.78 42.07 102.99
C LEU A 8 4.20 41.99 102.56
N LEU A 9 5.08 41.14 103.06
CA LEU A 9 6.42 40.88 102.64
C LEU A 9 6.44 40.00 101.38
N LEU A 10 5.53 39.07 101.14
CA LEU A 10 5.45 38.31 99.93
C LEU A 10 4.87 39.14 98.77
N GLY A 11 4.00 40.13 99.06
CA GLY A 11 3.48 41.06 97.98
C GLY A 11 4.47 42.04 97.47
N ALA A 12 5.43 42.48 98.36
CA ALA A 12 6.50 43.38 97.94
C ALA A 12 7.64 42.68 97.12
N LEU A 13 7.79 41.38 97.30
CA LEU A 13 8.82 40.63 96.51
C LEU A 13 8.35 40.28 95.08
N VAL A 14 7.03 40.29 94.83
CA VAL A 14 6.48 40.05 93.47
C VAL A 14 6.46 41.33 92.61
N LEU A 15 6.63 42.48 93.22
CA LEU A 15 6.64 43.80 92.52
C LEU A 15 8.08 44.27 92.09
N LEU A 16 9.14 43.47 92.41
CA LEU A 16 10.56 43.81 92.07
C LEU A 16 11.22 42.84 91.10
N CYS A 17 10.40 41.95 90.38
CA CYS A 17 10.92 41.26 89.23
C CYS A 17 11.03 42.23 88.08
N PRO A 18 12.25 42.50 87.56
CA PRO A 18 12.38 43.25 86.27
C PRO A 18 11.57 42.42 85.23
N ARG A 19 10.57 43.07 84.62
CA ARG A 19 9.99 42.56 83.39
C ARG A 19 11.11 42.50 82.36
N GLY A 20 11.79 41.32 82.24
CA GLY A 20 12.54 41.02 81.12
C GLY A 20 11.58 41.01 79.89
N TRP A 21 11.81 41.97 79.05
CA TRP A 21 11.21 41.97 77.74
C TRP A 21 11.70 40.65 77.08
N ALA A 22 10.86 39.61 76.99
CA ALA A 22 11.07 38.51 76.16
C ALA A 22 11.09 39.10 74.76
N GLN A 23 12.26 39.27 74.24
CA GLN A 23 12.46 39.63 72.84
C GLN A 23 11.80 38.48 72.03
N GLN A 24 10.63 38.78 71.52
CA GLN A 24 9.95 37.79 70.68
C GLN A 24 10.88 37.56 69.51
N ASP A 25 11.34 36.31 69.34
CA ASP A 25 12.10 35.86 68.16
C ASP A 25 11.19 35.83 66.96
N VAL A 26 10.85 37.00 66.42
CA VAL A 26 9.94 37.19 65.28
C VAL A 26 10.76 37.51 64.06
N ILE A 27 10.39 36.96 62.95
CA ILE A 27 10.98 37.23 61.64
C ILE A 27 10.44 38.55 61.08
N THR A 28 11.33 39.54 60.86
CA THR A 28 10.96 40.87 60.34
C THR A 28 10.88 40.96 58.83
N GLY A 29 11.59 40.09 58.10
CA GLY A 29 11.59 40.10 56.63
C GLY A 29 12.49 39.07 56.03
N PHE A 30 12.38 38.98 54.72
CA PHE A 30 13.29 38.20 53.88
C PHE A 30 13.95 39.08 52.86
N GLU A 31 15.29 39.03 52.78
CA GLU A 31 16.07 39.65 51.73
C GLU A 31 16.71 38.58 50.85
N ILE A 32 16.48 38.71 49.54
CA ILE A 32 16.96 37.72 48.58
C ILE A 32 18.23 38.28 47.93
N HIS A 33 19.31 37.49 47.99
CA HIS A 33 20.58 37.84 47.44
C HIS A 33 21.04 36.79 46.39
N GLY A 34 21.68 37.24 45.33
CA GLY A 34 22.25 36.34 44.31
C GLY A 34 21.31 35.91 43.18
N ASN A 35 20.02 36.29 43.31
CA ASN A 35 19.07 36.07 42.22
C ASN A 35 19.37 37.00 41.04
N ARG A 36 19.41 36.47 39.82
CA ARG A 36 19.70 37.23 38.59
C ARG A 36 18.56 37.18 37.59
N ARG A 37 18.03 36.02 37.36
CA ARG A 37 16.98 35.75 36.37
C ARG A 37 15.62 35.54 37.04
N ILE A 38 15.60 34.91 38.19
CA ILE A 38 14.39 34.63 38.92
C ILE A 38 14.06 35.86 39.79
N PRO A 39 12.88 36.50 39.59
CA PRO A 39 12.49 37.66 40.42
C PRO A 39 12.43 37.30 41.91
N ALA A 40 12.87 38.20 42.77
CA ALA A 40 12.87 38.01 44.21
C ALA A 40 11.45 37.67 44.74
N ASP A 41 10.43 38.25 44.13
CA ASP A 41 9.03 37.97 44.50
C ASP A 41 8.61 36.54 44.19
N THR A 42 9.15 35.95 43.14
CA THR A 42 8.91 34.50 42.77
C THR A 42 9.57 33.61 43.81
N ILE A 43 10.74 33.97 44.35
CA ILE A 43 11.43 33.24 45.40
C ILE A 43 10.65 33.38 46.70
N LYS A 44 10.26 34.63 47.06
CA LYS A 44 9.42 34.87 48.26
C LYS A 44 8.09 34.14 48.22
N ALA A 45 7.47 34.02 47.08
CA ALA A 45 6.21 33.25 46.92
C ALA A 45 6.33 31.78 47.25
N ARG A 46 7.55 31.23 47.29
CA ARG A 46 7.83 29.80 47.62
C ARG A 46 8.28 29.64 49.08
N ILE A 47 8.46 30.72 49.80
CA ILE A 47 8.73 30.74 51.24
C ILE A 47 7.40 30.84 51.95
N PHE A 48 7.06 29.82 52.74
CA PHE A 48 5.80 29.75 53.48
C PHE A 48 5.83 30.60 54.74
N THR A 49 7.02 30.75 55.35
CA THR A 49 7.26 31.61 56.52
C THR A 49 7.11 33.06 56.14
N ARG A 50 6.36 33.81 56.88
CA ARG A 50 6.07 35.26 56.61
C ARG A 50 6.66 36.20 57.64
N PRO A 51 6.89 37.46 57.24
CA PRO A 51 7.18 38.50 58.24
C PRO A 51 6.07 38.59 59.30
N GLY A 52 6.46 38.52 60.61
CA GLY A 52 5.54 38.42 61.73
C GLY A 52 5.47 37.03 62.37
N ASP A 53 5.95 36.01 61.73
CA ASP A 53 6.00 34.66 62.29
C ASP A 53 7.14 34.50 63.30
N ILE A 54 6.98 33.61 64.27
CA ILE A 54 8.04 33.28 65.22
C ILE A 54 9.16 32.52 64.48
N TYR A 55 10.40 32.86 64.81
CA TYR A 55 11.54 32.19 64.21
C TYR A 55 11.53 30.68 64.59
N ASP A 56 11.34 29.87 63.58
CA ASP A 56 11.34 28.41 63.68
C ASP A 56 12.30 27.79 62.64
N THR A 57 13.32 27.10 63.13
CA THR A 57 14.27 26.40 62.26
C THR A 57 13.61 25.35 61.39
N ALA A 58 12.64 24.61 61.89
CA ALA A 58 11.89 23.61 61.14
C ALA A 58 11.06 24.24 60.01
N GLY A 59 10.50 25.44 60.25
CA GLY A 59 9.81 26.26 59.25
C GLY A 59 10.75 26.69 58.11
N LEU A 60 11.90 27.23 58.43
CA LEU A 60 12.89 27.62 57.46
C LEU A 60 13.51 26.45 56.69
N GLU A 61 13.64 25.27 57.34
CA GLU A 61 14.07 24.04 56.65
C GLU A 61 13.02 23.53 55.62
N ARG A 62 11.72 23.68 55.96
CA ARG A 62 10.65 23.41 54.96
C ARG A 62 10.71 24.40 53.78
N ASP A 63 10.96 25.67 54.06
CA ASP A 63 11.11 26.70 53.04
C ASP A 63 12.35 26.48 52.18
N PHE A 64 13.48 26.06 52.77
CA PHE A 64 14.65 25.62 52.06
C PHE A 64 14.32 24.45 51.12
N ASN A 65 13.67 23.44 51.65
CA ASN A 65 13.29 22.25 50.84
C ASN A 65 12.30 22.64 49.74
N SER A 66 11.38 23.57 50.01
CA SER A 66 10.45 24.08 48.98
C SER A 66 11.20 24.77 47.83
N LEU A 67 12.14 25.62 48.16
CA LEU A 67 12.99 26.30 47.16
C LEU A 67 13.91 25.30 46.44
N TRP A 68 14.53 24.37 47.16
CA TRP A 68 15.43 23.34 46.60
C TRP A 68 14.71 22.46 45.62
N ASN A 69 13.51 22.03 45.96
CA ASN A 69 12.69 21.16 45.11
C ASN A 69 12.19 21.83 43.83
N THR A 70 12.29 23.15 43.69
CA THR A 70 12.03 23.83 42.43
C THR A 70 13.06 23.43 41.35
N GLY A 71 14.25 22.97 41.79
CA GLY A 71 15.35 22.62 40.89
C GLY A 71 16.08 23.82 40.28
N TYR A 72 15.69 25.05 40.60
CA TYR A 72 16.24 26.28 39.99
C TYR A 72 17.61 26.69 40.53
N PHE A 73 17.97 26.22 41.69
CA PHE A 73 19.14 26.69 42.41
C PHE A 73 20.21 25.61 42.51
N GLU A 74 21.47 26.03 42.41
CA GLU A 74 22.64 25.21 42.64
C GLU A 74 23.04 25.21 44.11
N ASP A 75 22.86 26.37 44.79
CA ASP A 75 23.09 26.55 46.22
C ASP A 75 22.04 27.50 46.80
N ILE A 76 21.61 27.21 48.03
CA ILE A 76 20.69 28.01 48.80
C ILE A 76 21.22 28.05 50.22
N ARG A 77 21.38 29.25 50.77
CA ARG A 77 21.74 29.45 52.17
C ARG A 77 20.83 30.45 52.82
N PHE A 78 20.40 30.10 54.03
CA PHE A 78 19.62 30.97 54.87
C PHE A 78 20.53 31.48 56.01
N GLU A 79 20.73 32.78 56.09
CA GLU A 79 21.49 33.44 57.16
C GLU A 79 20.54 34.37 57.91
N ARG A 80 20.74 34.47 59.20
CA ARG A 80 19.90 35.36 60.05
C ARG A 80 20.73 36.50 60.59
N GLU A 81 20.19 37.69 60.53
CA GLU A 81 20.74 38.90 61.14
C GLU A 81 19.77 39.43 62.20
N GLN A 82 20.32 39.78 63.37
CA GLN A 82 19.51 40.27 64.48
C GLN A 82 19.33 41.80 64.31
N GLY A 83 18.05 42.18 63.98
CA GLY A 83 17.63 43.56 63.88
C GLY A 83 16.96 44.07 65.13
N PRO A 84 16.66 45.38 65.23
CA PRO A 84 16.04 46.01 66.41
C PRO A 84 14.63 45.49 66.75
N LYS A 85 13.96 44.85 65.82
CA LYS A 85 12.58 44.39 65.98
C LYS A 85 12.40 42.86 65.84
N GLY A 86 13.50 42.09 65.66
CA GLY A 86 13.48 40.64 65.40
C GLY A 86 14.52 40.21 64.35
N TRP A 87 14.37 39.02 63.80
CA TRP A 87 15.29 38.39 62.87
C TRP A 87 14.99 38.81 61.43
N LEU A 88 15.98 39.34 60.72
CA LEU A 88 15.98 39.46 59.26
C LEU A 88 16.64 38.22 58.68
N ILE A 89 15.99 37.57 57.71
CA ILE A 89 16.50 36.39 57.09
C ILE A 89 17.04 36.75 55.72
N HIS A 90 18.34 36.55 55.51
CA HIS A 90 18.99 36.68 54.21
C HIS A 90 19.00 35.33 53.51
N VAL A 91 18.38 35.25 52.32
CA VAL A 91 18.34 34.08 51.49
C VAL A 91 19.30 34.25 50.33
N TYR A 92 20.46 33.62 50.44
CA TYR A 92 21.45 33.64 49.38
C TYR A 92 21.16 32.49 48.42
N VAL A 93 20.94 32.82 47.14
CA VAL A 93 20.68 31.83 46.11
C VAL A 93 21.71 31.90 45.01
N LYS A 94 22.13 30.74 44.52
CA LYS A 94 22.90 30.60 43.30
C LYS A 94 22.09 29.86 42.26
N GLU A 95 21.66 30.56 41.22
CA GLU A 95 20.83 29.98 40.16
C GLU A 95 21.63 28.99 39.32
N LYS A 96 21.01 27.85 38.97
CA LYS A 96 21.57 26.93 37.97
C LYS A 96 21.62 27.64 36.63
N PRO A 97 22.70 27.47 35.85
CA PRO A 97 22.80 28.06 34.54
C PRO A 97 21.77 27.42 33.58
N THR A 98 21.34 28.16 32.59
CA THR A 98 20.49 27.65 31.52
C THR A 98 21.29 27.17 30.33
N ILE A 99 20.78 26.19 29.62
CA ILE A 99 21.38 25.71 28.40
C ILE A 99 21.00 26.65 27.26
N ARG A 100 21.99 27.35 26.68
CA ARG A 100 21.80 28.29 25.58
C ARG A 100 21.91 27.64 24.23
N GLU A 101 22.77 26.64 24.10
CA GLU A 101 23.01 25.93 22.85
C GLU A 101 23.38 24.47 23.14
N ILE A 102 22.98 23.62 22.22
CA ILE A 102 23.35 22.21 22.22
C ILE A 102 23.90 21.88 20.83
N ASN A 103 25.19 21.55 20.81
CA ASN A 103 25.92 21.25 19.60
C ASN A 103 26.34 19.78 19.56
N TYR A 104 26.44 19.22 18.34
CA TYR A 104 26.91 17.85 18.12
C TYR A 104 28.07 17.88 17.13
N THR A 105 29.21 17.32 17.54
CA THR A 105 30.41 17.25 16.69
C THR A 105 30.76 15.78 16.44
N GLY A 106 31.14 15.44 15.21
CA GLY A 106 31.53 14.07 14.84
C GLY A 106 30.35 13.09 14.63
N LEU A 107 29.12 13.60 14.58
CA LEU A 107 27.92 12.82 14.27
C LEU A 107 27.74 12.73 12.74
N SER A 108 27.79 11.53 12.19
CA SER A 108 27.71 11.30 10.75
C SER A 108 26.74 10.18 10.34
N SER A 109 26.48 9.23 11.23
CA SER A 109 25.66 8.04 10.96
C SER A 109 24.16 8.26 11.24
N VAL A 110 23.82 9.26 12.03
CA VAL A 110 22.47 9.64 12.42
C VAL A 110 22.31 11.14 12.33
N SER A 111 21.11 11.61 12.07
CA SER A 111 20.82 13.04 12.01
C SER A 111 20.58 13.62 13.41
N THR A 112 20.72 14.94 13.54
CA THR A 112 20.36 15.66 14.78
C THR A 112 18.87 15.46 15.13
N SER A 113 18.01 15.35 14.12
CA SER A 113 16.59 15.06 14.32
C SER A 113 16.38 13.71 14.99
N ASP A 114 17.10 12.67 14.56
CA ASP A 114 16.99 11.31 15.15
C ASP A 114 17.43 11.32 16.62
N VAL A 115 18.46 12.12 16.96
CA VAL A 115 18.91 12.32 18.34
C VAL A 115 17.83 12.99 19.19
N LEU A 116 17.18 14.06 18.67
CA LEU A 116 16.12 14.76 19.38
C LEU A 116 14.89 13.86 19.59
N ASP A 117 14.54 13.05 18.61
CA ASP A 117 13.43 12.10 18.71
C ASP A 117 13.75 11.00 19.74
N ARG A 118 15.00 10.52 19.78
CA ARG A 118 15.48 9.59 20.83
C ARG A 118 15.40 10.21 22.22
N PHE A 119 15.74 11.50 22.36
CA PHE A 119 15.62 12.20 23.64
C PHE A 119 14.17 12.30 24.12
N LYS A 120 13.23 12.53 23.21
CA LYS A 120 11.80 12.49 23.53
C LYS A 120 11.35 11.09 23.95
N GLU A 121 11.71 10.07 23.19
CA GLU A 121 11.39 8.66 23.46
C GLU A 121 11.90 8.22 24.84
N ARG A 122 13.16 8.53 25.16
CA ARG A 122 13.80 8.19 26.43
C ARG A 122 13.51 9.17 27.57
N LYS A 123 12.66 10.17 27.33
CA LYS A 123 12.30 11.22 28.32
C LYS A 123 13.54 11.85 28.98
N VAL A 124 14.52 12.16 28.18
CA VAL A 124 15.80 12.74 28.66
C VAL A 124 15.58 14.11 29.25
N GLY A 125 14.65 14.89 28.71
CA GLY A 125 14.28 16.24 29.20
C GLY A 125 15.37 17.30 29.01
N LEU A 126 16.22 17.13 27.98
CA LEU A 126 17.28 18.07 27.62
C LEU A 126 16.84 18.88 26.41
N SER A 127 16.77 20.20 26.55
CA SER A 127 16.43 21.15 25.49
C SER A 127 17.15 22.50 25.70
N VAL A 128 17.23 23.30 24.65
CA VAL A 128 17.64 24.70 24.74
C VAL A 128 16.64 25.43 25.67
N GLU A 129 17.10 26.39 26.43
CA GLU A 129 16.42 27.12 27.49
C GLU A 129 16.05 26.30 28.75
N SER A 130 16.33 24.98 28.79
CA SER A 130 16.18 24.17 30.00
C SER A 130 17.35 24.41 30.96
N GLN A 131 17.16 24.03 32.22
CA GLN A 131 18.20 24.16 33.23
C GLN A 131 19.28 23.11 33.06
N TYR A 132 20.50 23.51 33.31
CA TYR A 132 21.65 22.61 33.31
C TYR A 132 21.54 21.60 34.45
N ASP A 133 21.56 20.33 34.07
CA ASP A 133 21.53 19.19 34.97
C ASP A 133 22.52 18.13 34.47
N PRO A 134 23.60 17.87 35.21
CA PRO A 134 24.60 16.86 34.84
C PRO A 134 24.00 15.47 34.63
N THR A 135 22.96 15.14 35.41
CA THR A 135 22.29 13.83 35.31
C THR A 135 21.57 13.68 33.96
N ARG A 136 20.92 14.73 33.47
CA ARG A 136 20.26 14.74 32.16
C ARG A 136 21.28 14.66 31.04
N ILE A 137 22.44 15.29 31.17
CA ILE A 137 23.51 15.20 30.18
C ILE A 137 24.04 13.77 30.10
N LYS A 138 24.25 13.10 31.26
CA LYS A 138 24.65 11.69 31.25
C LYS A 138 23.60 10.77 30.63
N LYS A 139 22.32 11.01 30.88
CA LYS A 139 21.22 10.31 30.19
C LYS A 139 21.24 10.58 28.69
N ALA A 140 21.53 11.79 28.26
CA ALA A 140 21.68 12.13 26.84
C ALA A 140 22.86 11.41 26.20
N GLU A 141 24.03 11.33 26.86
CA GLU A 141 25.19 10.57 26.35
C GLU A 141 24.84 9.08 26.15
N VAL A 142 24.13 8.47 27.11
CA VAL A 142 23.68 7.07 27.01
C VAL A 142 22.69 6.90 25.85
N ALA A 143 21.72 7.80 25.72
CA ALA A 143 20.72 7.75 24.65
C ALA A 143 21.37 7.90 23.25
N ILE A 144 22.35 8.79 23.09
CA ILE A 144 23.11 8.91 21.84
C ILE A 144 23.93 7.64 21.57
N LYS A 145 24.55 7.06 22.60
CA LYS A 145 25.33 5.82 22.46
C LYS A 145 24.46 4.65 22.03
N GLU A 146 23.28 4.49 22.63
CA GLU A 146 22.31 3.47 22.24
C GLU A 146 21.85 3.67 20.79
N LEU A 147 21.51 4.89 20.40
CA LEU A 147 21.11 5.21 19.03
C LEU A 147 22.22 4.87 18.02
N LEU A 148 23.45 5.22 18.32
CA LEU A 148 24.61 4.90 17.49
C LEU A 148 24.87 3.39 17.42
N ALA A 149 24.68 2.66 18.51
CA ALA A 149 24.80 1.20 18.54
C ALA A 149 23.76 0.52 17.64
N GLU A 150 22.50 0.99 17.65
CA GLU A 150 21.46 0.52 16.72
C GLU A 150 21.84 0.75 15.25
N HIS A 151 22.61 1.82 14.98
CA HIS A 151 23.14 2.11 13.64
C HIS A 151 24.49 1.45 13.37
N GLY A 152 24.92 0.51 14.26
CA GLY A 152 26.14 -0.32 14.11
C GLY A 152 27.41 0.32 14.56
N ARG A 153 27.33 1.33 15.37
CA ARG A 153 28.48 2.01 15.96
C ARG A 153 28.66 1.59 17.42
N GLN A 154 28.86 0.28 17.65
CA GLN A 154 29.00 -0.31 18.99
C GLN A 154 30.17 0.28 19.79
N PHE A 155 31.20 0.77 19.11
CA PHE A 155 32.39 1.38 19.72
C PHE A 155 32.31 2.91 19.81
N ALA A 156 31.12 3.47 19.66
CA ALA A 156 30.92 4.89 19.79
C ALA A 156 31.25 5.37 21.21
N THR A 157 32.03 6.42 21.31
CA THR A 157 32.33 7.13 22.58
C THR A 157 31.78 8.54 22.46
N ILE A 158 31.05 8.95 23.49
CA ILE A 158 30.44 10.26 23.58
C ILE A 158 31.01 10.95 24.83
N ARG A 159 31.40 12.19 24.67
CA ARG A 159 31.80 13.07 25.77
C ARG A 159 31.07 14.38 25.64
N SER A 160 30.52 14.87 26.72
CA SER A 160 29.91 16.19 26.78
C SER A 160 30.95 17.21 27.25
N GLU A 161 31.08 18.31 26.53
CA GLU A 161 31.87 19.46 26.90
C GLU A 161 30.92 20.60 27.25
N VAL A 162 31.07 21.14 28.43
CA VAL A 162 30.25 22.26 28.94
C VAL A 162 31.07 23.52 28.98
N ARG A 163 30.63 24.51 28.22
CA ARG A 163 31.28 25.83 28.15
C ARG A 163 30.39 26.86 28.84
N ALA A 164 30.92 27.60 29.77
CA ALA A 164 30.21 28.72 30.39
C ALA A 164 30.00 29.85 29.38
N ILE A 165 28.78 30.40 29.34
CA ILE A 165 28.38 31.55 28.55
C ILE A 165 27.87 32.62 29.53
N PRO A 166 28.65 33.68 29.79
CA PRO A 166 28.19 34.73 30.70
C PRO A 166 26.85 35.36 30.26
N PRO A 167 25.99 35.80 31.19
CA PRO A 167 26.19 35.86 32.61
C PRO A 167 25.74 34.62 33.42
N ALA A 168 24.90 33.75 32.93
CA ALA A 168 24.31 32.62 33.67
C ALA A 168 23.82 31.49 32.73
N ALA A 169 24.53 31.27 31.66
CA ALA A 169 24.19 30.20 30.70
C ALA A 169 25.38 29.25 30.43
N VAL A 170 25.07 28.10 29.85
CA VAL A 170 26.05 27.13 29.35
C VAL A 170 25.72 26.67 27.96
N GLY A 171 26.75 26.44 27.16
CA GLY A 171 26.71 25.74 25.91
C GLY A 171 27.15 24.28 26.12
N ILE A 172 26.43 23.34 25.57
CA ILE A 172 26.77 21.92 25.65
C ILE A 172 27.17 21.45 24.27
N THR A 173 28.34 20.82 24.17
CA THR A 173 28.78 20.18 22.93
C THR A 173 28.98 18.69 23.18
N PHE A 174 28.20 17.86 22.50
CA PHE A 174 28.43 16.42 22.49
C PHE A 174 29.48 16.08 21.44
N VAL A 175 30.66 15.69 21.89
CA VAL A 175 31.75 15.23 21.03
C VAL A 175 31.61 13.73 20.83
N VAL A 176 31.20 13.34 19.63
CA VAL A 176 30.92 11.96 19.25
C VAL A 176 32.07 11.40 18.42
N LYS A 177 32.62 10.28 18.86
CA LYS A 177 33.53 9.45 18.05
C LYS A 177 32.81 8.16 17.75
N GLU A 178 32.27 8.04 16.53
CA GLU A 178 31.40 6.91 16.16
C GLU A 178 32.10 5.56 16.10
N GLY A 179 33.42 5.55 15.86
CA GLY A 179 34.17 4.32 15.69
C GLY A 179 33.82 3.57 14.39
N PRO A 180 34.36 2.38 14.14
CA PRO A 180 34.08 1.57 12.95
C PRO A 180 32.66 1.01 12.97
N LYS A 181 32.04 0.86 11.79
CA LYS A 181 30.74 0.20 11.63
C LYS A 181 30.91 -1.30 11.76
N VAL A 182 30.15 -1.93 12.65
CA VAL A 182 30.18 -3.37 12.89
C VAL A 182 29.02 -4.03 12.17
N LYS A 183 29.29 -5.00 11.31
CA LYS A 183 28.32 -5.81 10.58
C LYS A 183 28.24 -7.21 11.21
N VAL A 184 27.10 -7.88 11.01
CA VAL A 184 26.98 -9.31 11.38
C VAL A 184 27.76 -10.14 10.36
N GLY A 185 28.71 -10.93 10.86
CA GLY A 185 29.46 -11.92 10.09
C GLY A 185 28.72 -13.27 10.02
N ARG A 186 29.40 -14.34 10.43
CA ARG A 186 28.84 -15.69 10.42
C ARG A 186 28.01 -15.96 11.67
N ILE A 187 26.84 -16.59 11.49
CA ILE A 187 26.02 -17.09 12.60
C ILE A 187 26.12 -18.61 12.63
N ARG A 188 26.67 -19.15 13.69
CA ARG A 188 26.87 -20.58 13.93
C ARG A 188 26.02 -21.04 15.12
N PHE A 189 25.52 -22.27 15.03
CA PHE A 189 24.81 -22.93 16.10
C PHE A 189 25.60 -24.16 16.51
N GLN A 190 25.79 -24.39 17.80
CA GLN A 190 26.47 -25.55 18.34
C GLN A 190 25.51 -26.39 19.15
N GLY A 191 25.46 -27.71 18.92
CA GLY A 191 24.57 -28.63 19.63
C GLY A 191 23.18 -28.81 18.95
N ASN A 192 22.92 -28.15 17.83
CA ASN A 192 21.68 -28.28 17.08
C ASN A 192 21.65 -29.56 16.22
N LYS A 193 21.32 -30.70 16.84
CA LYS A 193 21.29 -32.04 16.19
C LYS A 193 20.00 -32.27 15.38
N ASN A 194 18.86 -31.87 15.93
CA ASN A 194 17.54 -32.20 15.40
C ASN A 194 16.95 -31.08 14.51
N ILE A 195 17.39 -29.82 14.68
CA ILE A 195 16.95 -28.69 13.86
C ILE A 195 18.14 -28.10 13.12
N ASN A 196 18.03 -28.06 11.80
CA ASN A 196 19.15 -27.57 10.98
C ASN A 196 19.39 -26.06 11.16
N ALA A 197 20.63 -25.64 11.02
CA ALA A 197 21.06 -24.25 11.20
C ALA A 197 20.31 -23.26 10.26
N ARG A 198 19.85 -23.72 9.08
CA ARG A 198 19.07 -22.90 8.15
C ARG A 198 17.72 -22.51 8.75
N THR A 199 17.04 -23.43 9.41
CA THR A 199 15.76 -23.17 10.08
C THR A 199 15.93 -22.20 11.25
N LEU A 200 16.95 -22.42 12.08
CA LEU A 200 17.26 -21.55 13.22
C LEU A 200 17.61 -20.13 12.75
N ARG A 201 18.43 -20.01 11.71
CA ARG A 201 18.75 -18.72 11.10
C ARG A 201 17.51 -18.06 10.49
N ALA A 202 16.59 -18.83 9.93
CA ALA A 202 15.32 -18.31 9.41
C ALA A 202 14.40 -17.77 10.52
N ALA A 203 14.46 -18.32 11.73
CA ALA A 203 13.70 -17.85 12.89
C ALA A 203 14.19 -16.47 13.40
N MET A 204 15.48 -16.17 13.25
CA MET A 204 16.05 -14.87 13.59
C MET A 204 15.44 -13.79 12.68
N LYS A 205 15.01 -12.68 13.26
CA LYS A 205 14.38 -11.58 12.52
C LYS A 205 15.31 -10.38 12.31
N ASN A 206 16.12 -10.09 13.33
CA ASN A 206 16.86 -8.84 13.38
C ASN A 206 18.24 -8.95 12.73
N LEU A 207 19.01 -9.98 13.06
CA LEU A 207 20.41 -10.09 12.68
C LEU A 207 20.68 -11.02 11.50
N LYS A 208 19.68 -11.76 11.02
CA LYS A 208 19.88 -12.62 9.84
C LYS A 208 20.20 -11.81 8.59
N PRO A 209 21.08 -12.29 7.71
CA PRO A 209 21.31 -11.66 6.41
C PRO A 209 20.02 -11.55 5.58
N ILE A 210 19.88 -10.49 4.80
CA ILE A 210 18.72 -10.29 3.96
C ILE A 210 18.79 -11.23 2.75
N GLY A 211 18.06 -12.24 2.76
CA GLY A 211 17.18 -12.90 1.82
C GLY A 211 17.65 -13.63 0.60
N ILE A 212 18.90 -13.68 0.15
CA ILE A 212 19.29 -14.59 -0.95
C ILE A 212 20.20 -15.67 -0.40
N PRO A 213 19.72 -16.93 -0.29
CA PRO A 213 20.55 -18.02 0.19
C PRO A 213 21.71 -18.29 -0.79
N HIS A 214 22.94 -18.37 -0.26
CA HIS A 214 24.15 -18.81 -0.97
C HIS A 214 24.80 -17.85 -1.97
N SER A 215 24.55 -16.56 -1.91
CA SER A 215 25.38 -15.59 -2.64
C SER A 215 26.36 -14.89 -1.67
N ILE A 216 27.59 -15.34 -1.63
CA ILE A 216 28.69 -14.73 -0.87
C ILE A 216 28.86 -13.24 -1.21
N PHE A 217 28.53 -12.87 -2.45
CA PHE A 217 28.61 -11.50 -2.95
C PHE A 217 27.49 -10.62 -2.36
N LEU A 218 26.24 -11.11 -2.35
CA LEU A 218 25.09 -10.35 -1.86
C LEU A 218 25.00 -10.36 -0.33
N GLU A 219 25.48 -11.41 0.36
CA GLU A 219 25.57 -11.44 1.82
C GLU A 219 26.45 -10.31 2.37
N SER A 220 27.57 -10.00 1.71
CA SER A 220 28.47 -8.92 2.15
C SER A 220 27.90 -7.52 1.94
N VAL A 221 27.09 -7.31 0.90
CA VAL A 221 26.44 -6.03 0.59
C VAL A 221 25.23 -5.78 1.50
N PHE A 222 24.47 -6.83 1.84
CA PHE A 222 23.25 -6.77 2.64
C PHE A 222 23.42 -7.26 4.09
N ALA A 223 24.66 -7.44 4.56
CA ALA A 223 24.92 -7.81 5.94
C ALA A 223 24.33 -6.75 6.89
N LYS A 224 23.52 -7.21 7.84
CA LYS A 224 22.91 -6.33 8.83
C LYS A 224 23.94 -5.80 9.82
N THR A 225 23.65 -4.65 10.32
CA THR A 225 24.36 -4.00 11.40
C THR A 225 24.15 -4.80 12.70
N TYR A 226 25.25 -5.04 13.42
CA TYR A 226 25.21 -5.73 14.71
C TYR A 226 24.63 -4.83 15.80
N ASP A 227 23.70 -5.38 16.56
CA ASP A 227 23.10 -4.77 17.74
C ASP A 227 22.90 -5.85 18.81
N ALA A 228 23.46 -5.63 19.98
CA ALA A 228 23.46 -6.62 21.08
C ALA A 228 22.03 -6.87 21.62
N THR A 229 21.22 -5.83 21.74
CA THR A 229 19.83 -5.94 22.21
C THR A 229 18.99 -6.78 21.24
N LYS A 230 19.19 -6.58 19.94
CA LYS A 230 18.53 -7.36 18.89
C LYS A 230 19.05 -8.81 18.81
N LEU A 231 20.28 -9.07 19.29
CA LEU A 231 20.80 -10.42 19.40
C LEU A 231 20.04 -11.22 20.48
N GLU A 232 19.77 -10.60 21.62
CA GLU A 232 19.00 -11.22 22.69
C GLU A 232 17.59 -11.58 22.23
N GLU A 233 16.90 -10.66 21.55
CA GLU A 233 15.59 -10.95 20.95
C GLU A 233 15.65 -12.10 19.93
N ASP A 234 16.70 -12.17 19.11
CA ASP A 234 16.84 -13.25 18.13
C ASP A 234 17.19 -14.58 18.82
N THR A 235 17.91 -14.56 19.96
CA THR A 235 18.17 -15.74 20.80
C THR A 235 16.85 -16.30 21.35
N GLU A 236 15.94 -15.42 21.84
CA GLU A 236 14.61 -15.85 22.26
C GLU A 236 13.77 -16.40 21.10
N ARG A 237 13.90 -15.86 19.89
CA ARG A 237 13.24 -16.43 18.71
C ARG A 237 13.77 -17.81 18.32
N VAL A 238 15.08 -18.03 18.47
CA VAL A 238 15.68 -19.37 18.28
C VAL A 238 15.14 -20.34 19.31
N ARG A 239 15.06 -19.93 20.59
CA ARG A 239 14.42 -20.73 21.66
C ARG A 239 12.95 -21.04 21.32
N GLY A 240 12.20 -20.03 20.89
CA GLY A 240 10.81 -20.20 20.47
C GLY A 240 10.65 -21.19 19.32
N GLU A 241 11.56 -21.21 18.34
CA GLU A 241 11.52 -22.16 17.22
C GLU A 241 11.69 -23.61 17.67
N TYR A 242 12.54 -23.87 18.65
CA TYR A 242 12.67 -25.19 19.29
C TYR A 242 11.39 -25.56 20.02
N GLN A 243 10.84 -24.65 20.81
CA GLN A 243 9.59 -24.87 21.57
C GLN A 243 8.38 -25.06 20.64
N ASN A 244 8.40 -24.47 19.45
CA ASN A 244 7.38 -24.70 18.44
C ASN A 244 7.44 -26.10 17.82
N ARG A 245 8.58 -26.78 17.94
CA ARG A 245 8.81 -28.14 17.43
C ARG A 245 8.82 -29.21 18.52
N GLY A 246 8.41 -28.83 19.73
CA GLY A 246 8.25 -29.75 20.85
C GLY A 246 9.41 -29.80 21.84
N TYR A 247 10.51 -29.12 21.60
CA TYR A 247 11.66 -29.07 22.50
C TYR A 247 11.45 -27.98 23.57
N PHE A 248 10.52 -28.22 24.47
CA PHE A 248 10.10 -27.21 25.46
C PHE A 248 11.22 -26.82 26.41
N LYS A 249 12.00 -27.79 26.89
CA LYS A 249 13.10 -27.61 27.86
C LYS A 249 14.43 -27.21 27.19
N VAL A 250 14.42 -26.75 25.95
CA VAL A 250 15.63 -26.29 25.25
C VAL A 250 16.31 -25.16 26.01
N LEU A 251 17.63 -25.31 26.22
CA LEU A 251 18.47 -24.27 26.79
C LEU A 251 19.32 -23.67 25.65
N VAL A 252 19.04 -22.41 25.32
CA VAL A 252 19.91 -21.61 24.47
C VAL A 252 20.76 -20.76 25.38
N GLN A 253 22.05 -21.06 25.42
CA GLN A 253 23.02 -20.35 26.25
C GLN A 253 23.34 -18.99 25.62
N ASP A 254 23.97 -18.11 26.39
CA ASP A 254 24.36 -16.78 25.92
C ASP A 254 25.25 -16.85 24.68
N PRO A 255 24.94 -16.12 23.62
CA PRO A 255 25.70 -16.15 22.39
C PRO A 255 27.12 -15.64 22.60
N LYS A 256 28.11 -16.41 22.16
CA LYS A 256 29.49 -15.97 22.09
C LYS A 256 29.69 -15.12 20.83
N THR A 257 30.27 -13.93 21.02
CA THR A 257 30.49 -12.98 19.92
C THR A 257 31.99 -12.71 19.77
N GLU A 258 32.54 -12.92 18.58
CA GLU A 258 33.92 -12.65 18.23
C GLU A 258 33.97 -11.56 17.16
N ILE A 259 34.67 -10.46 17.48
CA ILE A 259 34.80 -9.32 16.56
C ILE A 259 36.14 -9.44 15.84
N HIS A 260 36.11 -9.44 14.53
CA HIS A 260 37.31 -9.47 13.70
C HIS A 260 37.25 -8.35 12.62
N ASP A 261 38.42 -7.97 12.13
CA ASP A 261 38.54 -7.02 11.05
C ASP A 261 38.24 -7.75 9.71
N THR A 262 37.29 -7.19 8.93
CA THR A 262 37.05 -7.67 7.57
C THR A 262 38.17 -7.14 6.69
N GLY A 263 39.20 -7.97 6.45
CA GLY A 263 40.21 -7.67 5.45
C GLY A 263 39.61 -7.50 4.05
N HIS A 264 40.37 -6.93 3.11
CA HIS A 264 39.96 -6.60 1.74
C HIS A 264 39.63 -7.84 0.85
N THR A 265 38.95 -8.85 1.36
CA THR A 265 38.53 -10.03 0.62
C THR A 265 37.08 -9.85 0.14
N GLY A 266 36.89 -9.16 -0.98
CA GLY A 266 35.60 -9.01 -1.65
C GLY A 266 35.69 -8.02 -2.79
N VAL A 267 34.89 -8.22 -3.83
CA VAL A 267 34.77 -7.29 -4.97
C VAL A 267 34.40 -5.91 -4.46
N HIS A 268 35.33 -4.96 -4.56
CA HIS A 268 35.11 -3.57 -4.22
C HIS A 268 34.14 -2.92 -5.22
N ILE A 269 32.97 -2.52 -4.75
CA ILE A 269 32.16 -1.55 -5.46
C ILE A 269 32.53 -0.16 -4.90
N PRO A 270 33.24 0.68 -5.66
CA PRO A 270 33.85 1.91 -5.13
C PRO A 270 32.89 2.93 -4.55
N LEU A 271 31.59 2.84 -4.88
CA LEU A 271 30.54 3.76 -4.40
C LEU A 271 29.83 3.31 -3.14
N LEU A 272 29.98 2.07 -2.67
CA LEU A 272 29.18 1.49 -1.56
C LEU A 272 29.95 1.10 -0.31
N GLN A 273 31.29 1.09 -0.32
CA GLN A 273 32.08 0.75 0.86
C GLN A 273 33.20 1.76 1.12
N LYS A 274 33.09 2.47 2.24
CA LYS A 274 34.16 3.34 2.79
C LYS A 274 34.92 2.60 3.87
N GLY A 275 36.14 2.17 3.59
CA GLY A 275 37.16 1.71 4.57
C GLY A 275 36.98 0.27 5.13
N PRO A 276 37.99 -0.24 5.88
CA PRO A 276 37.94 -1.52 6.54
C PRO A 276 36.85 -1.54 7.61
N GLY A 277 35.95 -2.52 7.55
CA GLY A 277 34.88 -2.70 8.52
C GLY A 277 35.21 -3.76 9.57
N LYS A 278 34.43 -3.78 10.65
CA LYS A 278 34.47 -4.88 11.64
C LYS A 278 33.25 -5.78 11.45
N ALA A 279 33.46 -7.09 11.57
CA ALA A 279 32.38 -8.08 11.57
C ALA A 279 32.36 -8.83 12.91
N VAL A 280 31.16 -9.23 13.32
CA VAL A 280 30.90 -10.04 14.49
C VAL A 280 30.47 -11.43 14.05
N ASP A 281 31.25 -12.44 14.36
CA ASP A 281 30.83 -13.83 14.27
C ASP A 281 30.09 -14.22 15.58
N ILE A 282 28.92 -14.82 15.44
CA ILE A 282 28.00 -15.14 16.51
C ILE A 282 27.91 -16.66 16.60
N THR A 283 28.26 -17.24 17.76
CA THR A 283 28.11 -18.66 18.04
C THR A 283 27.10 -18.85 19.16
N MET A 284 26.01 -19.57 18.90
CA MET A 284 24.94 -19.87 19.86
C MET A 284 25.02 -21.31 20.30
N PRO A 285 25.47 -21.60 21.55
CA PRO A 285 25.43 -22.95 22.10
C PRO A 285 23.97 -23.33 22.46
N ILE A 286 23.55 -24.55 22.11
CA ILE A 286 22.19 -25.03 22.29
C ILE A 286 22.22 -26.46 22.88
N GLU A 287 21.42 -26.63 23.90
CA GLU A 287 21.09 -27.94 24.47
C GLU A 287 19.62 -28.21 24.17
N GLU A 288 19.36 -29.11 23.20
CA GLU A 288 18.01 -29.26 22.62
C GLU A 288 17.00 -29.87 23.60
N GLY A 289 17.45 -30.76 24.47
CA GLY A 289 16.57 -31.52 25.35
C GLY A 289 15.69 -32.53 24.60
N ASP A 290 14.66 -33.01 25.28
CA ASP A 290 13.70 -33.97 24.75
C ASP A 290 12.54 -33.32 24.02
N LYS A 291 11.94 -34.10 23.13
CA LYS A 291 10.77 -33.67 22.33
C LYS A 291 9.48 -34.13 23.03
N TYR A 292 8.60 -33.17 23.33
CA TYR A 292 7.34 -33.38 24.03
C TYR A 292 6.14 -33.27 23.09
N LYS A 293 5.08 -34.01 23.43
CA LYS A 293 3.74 -33.90 22.82
C LYS A 293 2.78 -33.29 23.83
N LEU A 294 1.74 -32.63 23.34
CA LEU A 294 0.65 -32.14 24.17
C LEU A 294 -0.24 -33.33 24.60
N ALA A 295 -0.46 -33.54 25.89
CA ALA A 295 -1.36 -34.56 26.41
C ALA A 295 -2.80 -34.02 26.45
N SER A 296 -3.02 -32.90 27.14
CA SER A 296 -4.33 -32.29 27.26
C SER A 296 -4.22 -30.81 27.64
N ILE A 297 -5.30 -30.06 27.36
CA ILE A 297 -5.52 -28.72 27.90
C ILE A 297 -6.80 -28.72 28.71
N THR A 298 -6.71 -28.36 29.99
CA THR A 298 -7.85 -28.22 30.91
C THR A 298 -8.03 -26.77 31.32
N PHE A 299 -9.25 -26.43 31.72
CA PHE A 299 -9.62 -25.08 32.15
C PHE A 299 -10.19 -25.11 33.55
N LYS A 300 -9.78 -24.17 34.39
CA LYS A 300 -10.30 -23.97 35.74
C LYS A 300 -10.91 -22.57 35.83
N ASN A 301 -11.91 -22.43 36.71
CA ASN A 301 -12.55 -21.14 37.02
C ASN A 301 -13.30 -20.44 35.87
N ASN A 302 -13.58 -21.14 34.76
CA ASN A 302 -14.27 -20.61 33.57
C ASN A 302 -15.80 -20.59 33.77
N LYS A 303 -16.31 -19.64 34.59
CA LYS A 303 -17.73 -19.52 34.93
C LYS A 303 -18.59 -18.89 33.84
N ALA A 304 -18.08 -17.83 33.17
CA ALA A 304 -18.81 -17.11 32.14
C ALA A 304 -18.96 -17.93 30.84
N ILE A 305 -17.97 -18.76 30.52
CA ILE A 305 -18.03 -19.70 29.39
C ILE A 305 -17.79 -21.12 29.91
N PRO A 306 -18.84 -21.78 30.48
CA PRO A 306 -18.67 -23.07 31.18
C PRO A 306 -18.37 -24.23 30.22
N ASN A 307 -18.55 -24.05 28.92
CA ASN A 307 -18.30 -25.12 27.93
C ASN A 307 -16.80 -25.27 27.63
N ALA A 308 -16.13 -26.15 28.39
CA ALA A 308 -14.71 -26.43 28.21
C ALA A 308 -14.34 -26.95 26.79
N LYS A 309 -15.27 -27.64 26.07
CA LYS A 309 -15.06 -28.08 24.69
C LYS A 309 -15.01 -26.90 23.73
N ALA A 310 -15.85 -25.88 23.95
CA ALA A 310 -15.81 -24.65 23.15
C ALA A 310 -14.48 -23.91 23.39
N LEU A 311 -14.02 -23.77 24.62
CA LEU A 311 -12.73 -23.16 24.93
C LEU A 311 -11.58 -23.95 24.33
N ARG A 312 -11.64 -25.29 24.39
CA ARG A 312 -10.61 -26.17 23.79
C ARG A 312 -10.49 -25.97 22.28
N SER A 313 -11.61 -25.72 21.59
CA SER A 313 -11.60 -25.49 20.12
C SER A 313 -10.87 -24.20 19.70
N LEU A 314 -10.64 -23.25 20.61
CA LEU A 314 -9.90 -22.03 20.35
C LEU A 314 -8.39 -22.27 20.17
N PHE A 315 -7.91 -23.45 20.61
CA PHE A 315 -6.50 -23.81 20.52
C PHE A 315 -6.22 -24.58 19.22
N PRO A 316 -5.39 -24.04 18.31
CA PRO A 316 -5.07 -24.69 17.03
C PRO A 316 -4.02 -25.81 17.18
N ILE A 317 -4.14 -26.61 18.23
CA ILE A 317 -3.30 -27.78 18.53
C ILE A 317 -4.20 -28.87 19.12
N LYS A 318 -4.05 -30.11 18.68
CA LYS A 318 -4.82 -31.27 19.19
C LYS A 318 -4.04 -32.03 20.26
N ASP A 319 -4.75 -32.81 21.06
CA ASP A 319 -4.13 -33.72 22.01
C ASP A 319 -3.40 -34.80 21.23
N GLY A 320 -2.18 -35.15 21.65
CA GLY A 320 -1.26 -36.03 20.94
C GLY A 320 -0.35 -35.35 19.91
N ASP A 321 -0.64 -34.10 19.49
CA ASP A 321 0.24 -33.35 18.60
C ASP A 321 1.58 -33.00 19.28
N ILE A 322 2.60 -32.75 18.45
CA ILE A 322 3.85 -32.21 18.93
C ILE A 322 3.56 -30.83 19.54
N PHE A 323 4.06 -30.61 20.77
CA PHE A 323 3.89 -29.34 21.45
C PHE A 323 4.42 -28.17 20.62
N SER A 324 3.67 -27.07 20.62
CA SER A 324 4.05 -25.84 19.94
C SER A 324 3.66 -24.62 20.78
N ARG A 325 4.68 -23.89 21.26
CA ARG A 325 4.48 -22.65 22.03
C ARG A 325 3.65 -21.62 21.25
N GLU A 326 3.90 -21.48 19.94
CA GLU A 326 3.17 -20.56 19.07
C GLU A 326 1.68 -20.91 18.99
N LYS A 327 1.36 -22.21 18.81
CA LYS A 327 -0.05 -22.66 18.73
C LYS A 327 -0.76 -22.50 20.09
N VAL A 328 -0.08 -22.77 21.17
CA VAL A 328 -0.62 -22.54 22.52
C VAL A 328 -0.82 -21.06 22.78
N GLY A 329 0.19 -20.22 22.48
CA GLY A 329 0.08 -18.76 22.60
C GLY A 329 -1.08 -18.19 21.77
N LYS A 330 -1.27 -18.70 20.54
CA LYS A 330 -2.41 -18.31 19.70
C LYS A 330 -3.75 -18.77 20.32
N GLY A 331 -3.78 -19.93 20.95
CA GLY A 331 -4.94 -20.39 21.70
C GLY A 331 -5.29 -19.48 22.88
N LEU A 332 -4.28 -19.07 23.66
CA LEU A 332 -4.46 -18.12 24.76
C LEU A 332 -4.94 -16.73 24.27
N GLU A 333 -4.41 -16.28 23.14
CA GLU A 333 -4.87 -15.05 22.48
C GLU A 333 -6.34 -15.16 22.02
N ASN A 334 -6.70 -16.27 21.38
CA ASN A 334 -8.09 -16.54 20.99
C ASN A 334 -9.02 -16.61 22.22
N LEU A 335 -8.55 -17.20 23.31
CA LEU A 335 -9.28 -17.26 24.57
C LEU A 335 -9.54 -15.84 25.12
N ARG A 336 -8.51 -15.00 25.17
CA ARG A 336 -8.65 -13.58 25.58
C ARG A 336 -9.63 -12.82 24.69
N LYS A 337 -9.58 -13.06 23.38
CA LYS A 337 -10.53 -12.45 22.42
C LYS A 337 -11.96 -12.92 22.66
N ALA A 338 -12.16 -14.22 22.88
CA ALA A 338 -13.50 -14.78 23.17
C ALA A 338 -14.09 -14.16 24.44
N TYR A 339 -13.35 -14.06 25.53
CA TYR A 339 -13.83 -13.40 26.74
C TYR A 339 -14.03 -11.89 26.54
N GLY A 340 -13.14 -11.25 25.76
CA GLY A 340 -13.29 -9.84 25.40
C GLY A 340 -14.53 -9.54 24.55
N GLU A 341 -15.05 -10.49 23.77
CA GLU A 341 -16.32 -10.36 23.05
C GLU A 341 -17.54 -10.32 24.02
N TYR A 342 -17.40 -10.86 25.22
CA TYR A 342 -18.41 -10.84 26.28
C TYR A 342 -18.15 -9.76 27.35
N GLY A 343 -17.23 -8.82 27.09
CA GLY A 343 -17.00 -7.68 27.98
C GLY A 343 -16.02 -7.90 29.13
N TYR A 344 -15.33 -9.01 29.17
CA TYR A 344 -14.34 -9.31 30.21
C TYR A 344 -12.97 -8.71 29.83
N ILE A 345 -12.81 -7.38 30.06
CA ILE A 345 -11.62 -6.64 29.63
C ILE A 345 -10.36 -7.06 30.42
N ASN A 346 -10.53 -7.30 31.74
CA ASN A 346 -9.43 -7.67 32.64
C ASN A 346 -9.15 -9.17 32.65
N PHE A 347 -9.74 -9.93 31.71
CA PHE A 347 -9.49 -11.35 31.59
C PHE A 347 -8.01 -11.67 31.54
N THR A 348 -7.57 -12.56 32.42
CA THR A 348 -6.22 -13.14 32.41
C THR A 348 -6.30 -14.65 32.43
N SER A 349 -5.30 -15.30 31.87
CA SER A 349 -5.17 -16.76 31.89
C SER A 349 -3.73 -17.15 32.16
N VAL A 350 -3.54 -17.98 33.17
CA VAL A 350 -2.24 -18.47 33.59
C VAL A 350 -2.14 -19.95 33.21
N PRO A 351 -1.33 -20.31 32.21
CA PRO A 351 -1.09 -21.71 31.89
C PRO A 351 -0.09 -22.32 32.89
N ASP A 352 -0.52 -23.28 33.67
CA ASP A 352 0.33 -24.12 34.47
C ASP A 352 0.73 -25.35 33.65
N THR A 353 2.05 -25.62 33.61
CA THR A 353 2.63 -26.64 32.73
C THR A 353 3.17 -27.79 33.56
N ARG A 354 2.57 -28.97 33.47
CA ARG A 354 3.07 -30.20 34.11
C ARG A 354 3.71 -31.13 33.07
N PHE A 355 4.87 -31.67 33.44
CA PHE A 355 5.67 -32.56 32.57
C PHE A 355 5.60 -34.00 33.05
N ASP A 356 5.38 -34.91 32.12
CA ASP A 356 5.65 -36.34 32.30
C ASP A 356 6.90 -36.67 31.45
N ASP A 357 8.06 -36.68 32.12
CA ASP A 357 9.36 -36.87 31.46
C ASP A 357 9.56 -38.31 30.96
N GLU A 358 8.86 -39.32 31.54
CA GLU A 358 8.92 -40.71 31.07
C GLU A 358 8.17 -40.86 29.75
N LYS A 359 6.95 -40.31 29.67
CA LYS A 359 6.09 -40.40 28.47
C LYS A 359 6.34 -39.27 27.47
N LYS A 360 7.18 -38.29 27.84
CA LYS A 360 7.44 -37.08 27.03
C LYS A 360 6.14 -36.31 26.67
N LEU A 361 5.28 -36.12 27.68
CA LEU A 361 3.99 -35.46 27.57
C LEU A 361 3.96 -34.16 28.38
N ILE A 362 3.22 -33.17 27.84
CA ILE A 362 2.94 -31.90 28.52
C ILE A 362 1.44 -31.79 28.75
N TYR A 363 1.06 -31.55 30.00
CA TYR A 363 -0.31 -31.20 30.43
C TYR A 363 -0.35 -29.70 30.67
N LEU A 364 -1.35 -29.02 30.12
CA LEU A 364 -1.60 -27.61 30.36
C LEU A 364 -2.88 -27.43 31.15
N ASP A 365 -2.76 -26.93 32.37
CA ASP A 365 -3.89 -26.53 33.20
C ASP A 365 -4.00 -25.00 33.14
N ILE A 366 -5.04 -24.48 32.48
CA ILE A 366 -5.21 -23.05 32.30
C ILE A 366 -6.14 -22.54 33.40
N ASP A 367 -5.56 -21.79 34.33
CA ASP A 367 -6.34 -21.08 35.33
C ASP A 367 -6.83 -19.75 34.77
N VAL A 368 -8.15 -19.57 34.80
CA VAL A 368 -8.84 -18.43 34.20
C VAL A 368 -9.30 -17.48 35.30
N ASP A 369 -8.81 -16.26 35.25
CA ASP A 369 -9.40 -15.16 36.00
C ASP A 369 -10.20 -14.28 35.03
N GLU A 370 -11.52 -14.40 35.11
CA GLU A 370 -12.44 -13.71 34.20
C GLU A 370 -12.53 -12.20 34.50
N GLY A 371 -12.30 -11.80 35.76
CA GLY A 371 -12.58 -10.44 36.24
C GLY A 371 -14.08 -10.09 36.21
N LYS A 372 -14.38 -8.81 36.05
CA LYS A 372 -15.75 -8.30 35.89
C LYS A 372 -16.11 -8.09 34.43
N GLN A 373 -17.40 -8.20 34.13
CA GLN A 373 -17.97 -7.80 32.86
C GLN A 373 -18.15 -6.29 32.83
N PHE A 374 -17.71 -5.62 31.76
CA PHE A 374 -17.77 -4.18 31.60
C PHE A 374 -18.79 -3.78 30.54
N TYR A 375 -19.49 -2.66 30.83
CA TYR A 375 -20.39 -1.96 29.91
C TYR A 375 -19.76 -0.66 29.44
N VAL A 376 -19.98 -0.28 28.19
CA VAL A 376 -19.48 0.97 27.63
C VAL A 376 -20.27 2.13 28.23
N ARG A 377 -19.62 2.99 29.01
CA ARG A 377 -20.28 4.18 29.56
C ARG A 377 -20.22 5.32 28.54
N ARG A 378 -19.05 5.57 27.96
CA ARG A 378 -18.82 6.70 27.07
C ARG A 378 -17.73 6.39 26.02
N ILE A 379 -17.91 6.94 24.82
CA ILE A 379 -16.92 6.89 23.75
C ILE A 379 -16.54 8.32 23.37
N GLU A 380 -15.29 8.70 23.59
CA GLU A 380 -14.74 10.02 23.32
C GLU A 380 -13.69 9.96 22.21
N PHE A 381 -13.59 11.07 21.45
CA PHE A 381 -12.58 11.25 20.42
C PHE A 381 -11.72 12.46 20.75
N GLN A 382 -10.42 12.33 20.54
CA GLN A 382 -9.44 13.38 20.79
C GLN A 382 -8.48 13.48 19.61
N GLY A 383 -8.09 14.71 19.22
CA GLY A 383 -7.15 14.96 18.15
C GLY A 383 -7.78 15.10 16.75
N ASN A 384 -9.10 14.99 16.64
CA ASN A 384 -9.86 15.24 15.41
C ASN A 384 -10.16 16.74 15.25
N THR A 385 -9.14 17.49 14.84
CA THR A 385 -9.21 18.96 14.73
C THR A 385 -10.05 19.43 13.55
N THR A 386 -10.11 18.64 12.48
CA THR A 386 -10.85 18.96 11.25
C THR A 386 -11.97 17.97 10.94
N THR A 387 -11.80 16.71 11.31
CA THR A 387 -12.82 15.66 11.11
C THR A 387 -13.90 15.82 12.17
N ARG A 388 -15.14 15.95 11.74
CA ARG A 388 -16.27 16.07 12.67
C ARG A 388 -16.47 14.78 13.47
N ASP A 389 -16.85 14.90 14.72
CA ASP A 389 -17.13 13.78 15.64
C ASP A 389 -18.07 12.74 15.00
N LYS A 390 -19.13 13.20 14.36
CA LYS A 390 -20.09 12.37 13.62
C LYS A 390 -19.44 11.41 12.62
N VAL A 391 -18.37 11.84 11.93
CA VAL A 391 -17.68 11.03 10.94
C VAL A 391 -16.94 9.85 11.58
N ILE A 392 -16.36 10.06 12.74
CA ILE A 392 -15.69 8.99 13.50
C ILE A 392 -16.76 8.09 14.13
N ARG A 393 -17.74 8.67 14.79
CA ARG A 393 -18.78 7.95 15.55
C ARG A 393 -19.58 6.97 14.69
N ARG A 394 -19.90 7.33 13.45
CA ARG A 394 -20.63 6.43 12.53
C ARG A 394 -19.84 5.19 12.11
N GLU A 395 -18.51 5.20 12.26
CA GLU A 395 -17.65 4.05 12.00
C GLU A 395 -17.46 3.14 13.20
N ILE A 396 -17.83 3.62 14.40
CA ILE A 396 -17.77 2.83 15.63
C ILE A 396 -18.96 1.87 15.67
N ALA A 397 -18.66 0.58 15.83
CA ALA A 397 -19.66 -0.48 15.89
C ALA A 397 -20.19 -0.74 17.32
N LEU A 398 -19.49 -0.21 18.33
CA LEU A 398 -19.92 -0.24 19.73
C LEU A 398 -20.88 0.91 20.01
N GLU A 399 -21.88 0.66 20.86
CA GLU A 399 -22.82 1.65 21.33
C GLU A 399 -22.66 1.86 22.85
N GLU A 400 -22.84 3.08 23.31
CA GLU A 400 -22.84 3.42 24.74
C GLU A 400 -24.01 2.70 25.43
N GLY A 401 -23.80 2.18 26.64
CA GLY A 401 -24.77 1.39 27.38
C GLY A 401 -24.76 -0.12 27.09
N GLN A 402 -24.06 -0.57 26.04
CA GLN A 402 -23.93 -2.01 25.70
C GLN A 402 -22.74 -2.65 26.40
N VAL A 403 -22.75 -3.98 26.49
CA VAL A 403 -21.59 -4.76 26.92
C VAL A 403 -20.41 -4.45 26.00
N TYR A 404 -19.25 -4.16 26.59
CA TYR A 404 -18.03 -3.97 25.81
C TYR A 404 -17.72 -5.21 24.98
N ASN A 405 -17.34 -5.02 23.72
CA ASN A 405 -16.98 -6.11 22.84
C ASN A 405 -15.69 -5.75 22.10
N SER A 406 -14.60 -6.46 22.45
CA SER A 406 -13.26 -6.21 21.88
C SER A 406 -13.21 -6.38 20.36
N ARG A 407 -13.96 -7.34 19.82
CA ARG A 407 -14.04 -7.59 18.39
C ARG A 407 -14.73 -6.45 17.63
N LEU A 408 -15.82 -5.93 18.18
CA LEU A 408 -16.50 -4.77 17.61
C LEU A 408 -15.62 -3.52 17.69
N TRP A 409 -14.83 -3.38 18.76
CA TRP A 409 -13.85 -2.30 18.88
C TRP A 409 -12.74 -2.41 17.83
N GLU A 410 -12.09 -3.59 17.68
CA GLU A 410 -11.08 -3.83 16.64
C GLU A 410 -11.65 -3.61 15.24
N PHE A 411 -12.89 -4.04 15.00
CA PHE A 411 -13.59 -3.81 13.73
C PHE A 411 -13.82 -2.32 13.46
N SER A 412 -14.16 -1.54 14.49
CA SER A 412 -14.30 -0.08 14.40
C SER A 412 -12.99 0.58 14.02
N LEU A 413 -11.88 0.19 14.64
CA LEU A 413 -10.55 0.70 14.30
C LEU A 413 -10.14 0.32 12.88
N LEU A 414 -10.46 -0.89 12.43
CA LEU A 414 -10.22 -1.31 11.05
C LEU A 414 -10.98 -0.43 10.06
N ARG A 415 -12.26 -0.13 10.32
CA ARG A 415 -13.06 0.76 9.48
C ARG A 415 -12.46 2.17 9.42
N LEU A 416 -12.08 2.72 10.56
CA LEU A 416 -11.41 4.03 10.62
C LEU A 416 -10.09 4.05 9.87
N ASN A 417 -9.28 3.00 9.98
CA ASN A 417 -8.04 2.86 9.22
C ASN A 417 -8.28 2.80 7.71
N GLN A 418 -9.38 2.15 7.27
CA GLN A 418 -9.76 2.07 5.85
C GLN A 418 -10.17 3.42 5.26
N LEU A 419 -10.68 4.36 6.07
CA LEU A 419 -10.95 5.72 5.61
C LEU A 419 -9.68 6.48 5.20
N GLY A 420 -8.53 6.15 5.80
CA GLY A 420 -7.26 6.80 5.51
C GLY A 420 -7.13 8.24 6.05
N TYR A 421 -8.04 8.69 6.92
CA TYR A 421 -8.02 10.05 7.48
C TYR A 421 -7.02 10.22 8.63
N PHE A 422 -6.66 9.11 9.28
CA PHE A 422 -5.83 9.08 10.47
C PHE A 422 -4.56 8.25 10.26
N GLU A 423 -3.54 8.48 11.09
CA GLU A 423 -2.44 7.54 11.24
C GLU A 423 -2.98 6.19 11.72
N GLN A 424 -2.21 5.13 11.50
CA GLN A 424 -2.68 3.77 11.78
C GLN A 424 -3.06 3.59 13.26
N LEU A 425 -4.33 3.32 13.51
CA LEU A 425 -4.88 3.04 14.83
C LEU A 425 -4.73 1.55 15.14
N LYS A 426 -4.04 1.24 16.25
CA LYS A 426 -3.89 -0.14 16.73
C LYS A 426 -4.63 -0.31 18.05
N PRO A 427 -5.30 -1.46 18.29
CA PRO A 427 -6.08 -1.68 19.52
C PRO A 427 -5.25 -1.63 20.79
N ASP A 428 -3.99 -2.07 20.72
CA ASP A 428 -3.10 -2.19 21.87
C ASP A 428 -2.11 -1.00 22.00
N ASP A 429 -2.28 0.06 21.19
CA ASP A 429 -1.44 1.25 21.27
C ASP A 429 -2.04 2.24 22.28
N PRO A 430 -1.38 2.49 23.43
CA PRO A 430 -1.87 3.43 24.44
C PRO A 430 -1.92 4.88 23.95
N ASN A 431 -1.19 5.20 22.86
CA ASN A 431 -1.27 6.51 22.23
C ASN A 431 -2.50 6.67 21.32
N ALA A 432 -3.10 5.56 20.86
CA ALA A 432 -4.28 5.56 20.01
C ALA A 432 -5.56 5.24 20.79
N THR A 433 -5.49 4.34 21.77
CA THR A 433 -6.67 3.87 22.51
C THR A 433 -6.40 3.95 24.00
N ASP A 434 -7.22 4.70 24.72
CA ASP A 434 -7.20 4.76 26.18
C ASP A 434 -8.51 4.17 26.74
N ARG A 435 -8.39 3.31 27.78
CA ARG A 435 -9.52 2.63 28.43
C ARG A 435 -9.47 2.92 29.91
N LYS A 436 -10.39 3.72 30.40
CA LYS A 436 -10.53 3.96 31.83
C LYS A 436 -11.60 3.03 32.37
N LEU A 437 -11.20 2.12 33.25
CA LEU A 437 -12.07 1.13 33.87
C LEU A 437 -12.55 1.64 35.22
N ASP A 438 -13.85 1.59 35.42
CA ASP A 438 -14.47 1.74 36.74
C ASP A 438 -14.84 0.34 37.26
N GLU A 439 -13.93 -0.23 38.03
CA GLU A 439 -14.11 -1.59 38.56
C GLU A 439 -15.26 -1.70 39.56
N LYS A 440 -15.69 -0.61 40.22
CA LYS A 440 -16.80 -0.64 41.17
C LYS A 440 -18.11 -0.84 40.45
N GLU A 441 -18.35 -0.06 39.41
CA GLU A 441 -19.59 -0.06 38.64
C GLU A 441 -19.58 -1.02 37.43
N GLY A 442 -18.42 -1.55 37.04
CA GLY A 442 -18.29 -2.40 35.84
C GLY A 442 -18.47 -1.60 34.56
N LEU A 443 -17.97 -0.36 34.52
CA LEU A 443 -18.09 0.55 33.39
C LEU A 443 -16.73 0.84 32.77
N VAL A 444 -16.73 1.10 31.46
CA VAL A 444 -15.53 1.50 30.73
C VAL A 444 -15.76 2.76 29.93
N ASP A 445 -14.87 3.74 30.07
CA ASP A 445 -14.77 4.88 29.18
C ASP A 445 -13.69 4.59 28.13
N LEU A 446 -14.07 4.75 26.88
CA LEU A 446 -13.20 4.53 25.73
C LEU A 446 -12.81 5.89 25.15
N THR A 447 -11.54 6.22 25.14
CA THR A 447 -11.04 7.42 24.48
C THR A 447 -10.18 7.01 23.29
N LEU A 448 -10.62 7.40 22.09
CA LEU A 448 -9.86 7.22 20.87
C LEU A 448 -9.08 8.50 20.56
N LYS A 449 -7.76 8.41 20.62
CA LYS A 449 -6.85 9.50 20.30
C LYS A 449 -6.41 9.34 18.84
N VAL A 450 -6.87 10.22 17.96
CA VAL A 450 -6.56 10.18 16.55
C VAL A 450 -5.52 11.25 16.21
N LYS A 451 -4.66 10.94 15.24
CA LYS A 451 -3.78 11.93 14.62
C LYS A 451 -4.13 11.99 13.15
N GLU A 452 -4.64 13.17 12.73
CA GLU A 452 -5.11 13.37 11.36
C GLU A 452 -3.94 13.37 10.37
N LYS A 453 -4.10 12.65 9.27
CA LYS A 453 -3.23 12.76 8.10
C LYS A 453 -3.62 13.99 7.28
N GLY A 454 -2.69 14.46 6.45
CA GLY A 454 -3.04 15.46 5.44
C GLY A 454 -4.20 14.96 4.58
N LYS A 455 -5.33 15.67 4.62
CA LYS A 455 -6.57 15.32 3.91
C LYS A 455 -6.54 15.66 2.43
N ASN A 456 -5.68 16.59 2.05
CA ASN A 456 -5.50 17.03 0.67
C ASN A 456 -4.24 16.41 0.11
N SER A 457 -4.36 15.71 -1.00
CA SER A 457 -3.22 15.22 -1.76
C SER A 457 -3.23 15.87 -3.13
N ILE A 458 -2.14 16.54 -3.45
CA ILE A 458 -1.84 16.97 -4.81
C ILE A 458 -0.86 15.95 -5.36
N GLY A 459 -1.26 15.18 -6.36
CA GLY A 459 -0.42 14.21 -7.04
C GLY A 459 0.03 14.78 -8.39
N LEU A 460 1.33 14.81 -8.61
CA LEU A 460 1.90 14.93 -9.94
C LEU A 460 2.26 13.52 -10.40
N ASN A 461 1.58 13.05 -11.44
CA ASN A 461 1.81 11.75 -12.02
C ASN A 461 2.49 11.93 -13.37
N GLY A 462 3.39 11.05 -13.73
CA GLY A 462 4.00 11.08 -15.04
C GLY A 462 4.80 9.82 -15.30
N GLY A 463 4.90 9.45 -16.55
CA GLY A 463 5.60 8.23 -16.91
C GLY A 463 5.36 7.83 -18.34
N VAL A 464 5.61 6.56 -18.60
CA VAL A 464 5.36 5.93 -19.90
C VAL A 464 4.52 4.69 -19.66
N SER A 465 3.34 4.66 -20.25
CA SER A 465 2.48 3.48 -20.24
C SER A 465 2.04 3.18 -21.67
N GLY A 466 1.64 1.94 -21.91
CA GLY A 466 1.20 1.59 -23.25
C GLY A 466 -0.18 2.17 -23.60
N LEU A 467 -1.00 2.50 -22.59
CA LEU A 467 -2.32 3.08 -22.82
C LEU A 467 -2.25 4.61 -22.99
N GLU A 468 -1.52 5.30 -22.14
CA GLU A 468 -1.43 6.77 -22.14
C GLU A 468 -0.28 7.29 -23.01
N GLY A 469 0.68 6.45 -23.32
CA GLY A 469 1.95 6.83 -23.93
C GLY A 469 2.88 7.47 -22.89
N ALA A 470 3.70 8.39 -23.32
CA ALA A 470 4.38 9.30 -22.40
C ALA A 470 3.37 10.34 -21.93
N PHE A 471 3.17 10.44 -20.63
CA PHE A 471 2.11 11.28 -20.06
C PHE A 471 2.56 12.05 -18.83
N VAL A 472 1.85 13.14 -18.55
CA VAL A 472 1.89 13.91 -17.31
C VAL A 472 0.46 14.13 -16.84
N GLY A 473 0.23 13.91 -15.57
CA GLY A 473 -1.09 14.09 -14.95
C GLY A 473 -0.99 14.86 -13.64
N LEU A 474 -1.98 15.68 -13.39
CA LEU A 474 -2.20 16.37 -12.14
C LEU A 474 -3.46 15.82 -11.50
N SER A 475 -3.38 15.42 -10.25
CA SER A 475 -4.54 15.01 -9.48
C SER A 475 -4.63 15.80 -8.18
N TYR A 476 -5.83 16.26 -7.86
CA TYR A 476 -6.18 16.78 -6.56
C TYR A 476 -7.23 15.86 -5.97
N THR A 477 -6.93 15.30 -4.83
CA THR A 477 -7.88 14.47 -4.09
C THR A 477 -7.94 14.96 -2.65
N THR A 478 -9.12 15.28 -2.19
CA THR A 478 -9.37 15.49 -0.77
C THR A 478 -10.29 14.41 -0.24
N ASN A 479 -9.76 13.64 0.69
CA ASN A 479 -10.54 12.67 1.46
C ASN A 479 -11.00 13.37 2.72
N ASN A 480 -12.26 13.43 3.03
CA ASN A 480 -12.79 14.19 4.16
C ASN A 480 -12.95 15.69 3.88
N PHE A 481 -13.60 15.99 2.73
CA PHE A 481 -13.92 17.35 2.32
C PHE A 481 -14.78 18.03 3.40
N LEU A 482 -14.42 19.24 3.81
CA LEU A 482 -15.04 20.02 4.90
C LEU A 482 -15.17 19.27 6.24
N GLY A 483 -14.43 18.17 6.44
CA GLY A 483 -14.52 17.35 7.65
C GLY A 483 -15.76 16.45 7.73
N LEU A 484 -16.50 16.30 6.64
CA LEU A 484 -17.75 15.53 6.56
C LEU A 484 -17.55 14.07 6.15
N GLY A 485 -16.31 13.71 5.77
CA GLY A 485 -15.97 12.37 5.28
C GLY A 485 -16.25 12.17 3.80
N GLU A 486 -16.60 13.23 3.09
CA GLU A 486 -16.80 13.24 1.64
C GLU A 486 -15.47 13.20 0.92
N THR A 487 -15.44 12.61 -0.28
CA THR A 487 -14.27 12.63 -1.16
C THR A 487 -14.54 13.47 -2.38
N LEU A 488 -13.67 14.42 -2.64
CA LEU A 488 -13.64 15.20 -3.88
C LEU A 488 -12.36 14.84 -4.64
N GLN A 489 -12.52 14.53 -5.93
CA GLN A 489 -11.41 14.19 -6.81
C GLN A 489 -11.48 15.02 -8.09
N ILE A 490 -10.36 15.62 -8.45
CA ILE A 490 -10.16 16.29 -9.73
C ILE A 490 -8.89 15.71 -10.33
N GLN A 491 -8.96 15.22 -11.54
CA GLN A 491 -7.81 14.64 -12.23
C GLN A 491 -7.75 15.14 -13.66
N ALA A 492 -6.58 15.54 -14.10
CA ALA A 492 -6.29 15.85 -15.49
C ALA A 492 -5.02 15.10 -15.90
N SER A 493 -5.07 14.37 -17.02
CA SER A 493 -3.93 13.66 -17.61
C SER A 493 -3.79 14.03 -19.07
N ILE A 494 -2.56 14.32 -19.49
CA ILE A 494 -2.21 14.65 -20.87
C ILE A 494 -1.06 13.75 -21.29
N GLY A 495 -1.32 12.87 -22.22
CA GLY A 495 -0.33 11.97 -22.81
C GLY A 495 -0.36 11.99 -24.34
N ASN A 496 0.61 11.28 -24.92
CA ASN A 496 0.72 11.15 -26.36
C ASN A 496 -0.41 10.35 -26.99
N LEU A 497 -1.00 9.42 -26.21
CA LEU A 497 -2.07 8.52 -26.68
C LEU A 497 -3.38 8.80 -25.97
N MET A 498 -3.38 9.38 -24.75
CA MET A 498 -4.60 9.64 -23.99
C MET A 498 -4.59 11.04 -23.38
N ARG A 499 -5.75 11.67 -23.39
CA ARG A 499 -6.04 12.90 -22.64
C ARG A 499 -7.33 12.70 -21.88
N SER A 500 -7.35 13.01 -20.61
CA SER A 500 -8.53 12.84 -19.78
C SER A 500 -8.65 13.92 -18.73
N VAL A 501 -9.89 14.31 -18.45
CA VAL A 501 -10.26 15.16 -17.32
C VAL A 501 -11.39 14.45 -16.60
N LEU A 502 -11.29 14.40 -15.27
CA LEU A 502 -12.26 13.73 -14.41
C LEU A 502 -12.54 14.61 -13.20
N PHE A 503 -13.81 14.76 -12.89
CA PHE A 503 -14.30 15.30 -11.64
C PHE A 503 -15.17 14.26 -10.95
N GLY A 504 -14.86 13.94 -9.70
CA GLY A 504 -15.60 12.96 -8.91
C GLY A 504 -15.92 13.47 -7.52
N PHE A 505 -17.12 13.15 -7.05
CA PHE A 505 -17.58 13.41 -5.69
C PHE A 505 -18.19 12.15 -5.11
N THR A 506 -17.89 11.86 -3.86
CA THR A 506 -18.46 10.69 -3.16
C THR A 506 -18.86 11.07 -1.74
N GLU A 507 -20.12 10.87 -1.43
CA GLU A 507 -20.72 10.94 -0.11
C GLU A 507 -20.83 9.52 0.47
N PRO A 508 -20.09 9.16 1.51
CA PRO A 508 -20.12 7.79 2.07
C PRO A 508 -21.36 7.48 2.89
N TYR A 509 -22.09 8.51 3.36
CA TYR A 509 -23.25 8.36 4.25
C TYR A 509 -24.39 9.30 3.84
N LEU A 510 -24.99 9.03 2.68
CA LEU A 510 -26.12 9.80 2.20
C LEU A 510 -27.30 9.73 3.18
N TRP A 511 -27.81 10.92 3.60
CA TRP A 511 -28.87 11.07 4.61
C TRP A 511 -28.58 10.35 5.93
N ASP A 512 -27.33 10.38 6.37
CA ASP A 512 -26.87 9.74 7.61
C ASP A 512 -27.04 8.21 7.67
N ARG A 513 -27.32 7.59 6.54
CA ARG A 513 -27.38 6.14 6.38
C ARG A 513 -26.08 5.64 5.76
N PRO A 514 -25.65 4.40 6.01
CA PRO A 514 -24.44 3.84 5.41
C PRO A 514 -24.63 3.58 3.88
N LEU A 515 -25.33 4.48 3.21
CA LEU A 515 -25.56 4.48 1.78
C LEU A 515 -24.54 5.41 1.13
N GLN A 516 -23.56 4.83 0.46
CA GLN A 516 -22.58 5.61 -0.28
C GLN A 516 -23.15 6.01 -1.62
N ALA A 517 -23.12 7.31 -1.93
CA ALA A 517 -23.48 7.87 -3.22
C ALA A 517 -22.22 8.45 -3.89
N GLY A 518 -22.01 8.16 -5.15
CA GLY A 518 -20.93 8.70 -5.96
C GLY A 518 -21.45 9.33 -7.25
N PHE A 519 -20.80 10.40 -7.66
CA PHE A 519 -21.04 11.06 -8.94
C PHE A 519 -19.71 11.42 -9.59
N THR A 520 -19.56 11.10 -10.88
CA THR A 520 -18.34 11.41 -11.63
C THR A 520 -18.71 11.92 -13.01
N VAL A 521 -18.06 13.00 -13.44
CA VAL A 521 -18.11 13.52 -14.81
C VAL A 521 -16.73 13.38 -15.43
N TYR A 522 -16.66 12.97 -16.65
CA TYR A 522 -15.39 12.80 -17.33
C TYR A 522 -15.46 13.14 -18.80
N THR A 523 -14.32 13.52 -19.35
CA THR A 523 -14.06 13.55 -20.78
C THR A 523 -12.72 12.89 -21.06
N THR A 524 -12.68 12.04 -22.08
CA THR A 524 -11.48 11.28 -22.44
C THR A 524 -11.33 11.23 -23.94
N ARG A 525 -10.11 11.42 -24.41
CA ARG A 525 -9.73 11.19 -25.81
C ARG A 525 -8.56 10.23 -25.85
N THR A 526 -8.79 9.05 -26.42
CA THR A 526 -7.78 7.99 -26.51
C THR A 526 -7.48 7.66 -27.96
N SER A 527 -6.21 7.63 -28.32
CA SER A 527 -5.71 7.21 -29.61
C SER A 527 -5.17 5.78 -29.52
N TYR A 528 -5.88 4.84 -30.10
CA TYR A 528 -5.44 3.45 -30.22
C TYR A 528 -4.65 3.28 -31.50
N ASN A 529 -3.34 3.43 -31.43
CA ASN A 529 -2.41 3.29 -32.54
C ASN A 529 -1.32 2.27 -32.20
N GLN A 530 -1.46 1.05 -32.67
CA GLN A 530 -0.56 -0.05 -32.34
C GLN A 530 0.90 0.24 -32.75
N ALA A 531 1.13 0.84 -33.91
CA ALA A 531 2.48 1.18 -34.36
C ALA A 531 3.14 2.23 -33.45
N LYS A 532 2.37 3.25 -33.04
CA LYS A 532 2.85 4.30 -32.13
C LYS A 532 3.07 3.77 -30.71
N GLN A 533 2.20 2.88 -30.22
CA GLN A 533 2.38 2.20 -28.93
C GLN A 533 3.67 1.40 -28.91
N TYR A 534 3.93 0.63 -29.97
CA TYR A 534 5.19 -0.11 -30.12
C TYR A 534 6.40 0.83 -30.07
N ALA A 535 6.38 1.93 -30.82
CA ALA A 535 7.48 2.90 -30.87
C ALA A 535 7.75 3.53 -29.49
N ILE A 536 6.70 3.88 -28.73
CA ILE A 536 6.81 4.46 -27.39
C ILE A 536 7.43 3.45 -26.39
N LEU A 537 6.99 2.20 -26.43
CA LEU A 537 7.41 1.18 -25.47
C LEU A 537 8.79 0.60 -25.76
N THR A 538 9.21 0.56 -27.03
CA THR A 538 10.48 -0.06 -27.45
C THR A 538 11.55 0.96 -27.82
N GLY A 539 11.19 2.21 -28.03
CA GLY A 539 12.08 3.24 -28.59
C GLY A 539 12.39 3.05 -30.08
N GLN A 540 11.75 2.09 -30.76
CA GLN A 540 12.00 1.75 -32.17
C GLN A 540 10.72 1.93 -32.98
N GLN A 541 10.86 2.49 -34.18
CA GLN A 541 9.72 2.54 -35.08
C GLN A 541 9.44 1.16 -35.70
N LEU A 542 8.17 0.85 -35.86
CA LEU A 542 7.73 -0.37 -36.50
C LEU A 542 7.96 -0.22 -38.02
N ASN A 543 9.01 -0.82 -38.53
CA ASN A 543 9.35 -0.76 -39.95
C ASN A 543 8.66 -1.90 -40.70
N LEU A 544 7.39 -1.68 -41.07
CA LEU A 544 6.58 -2.62 -41.84
C LEU A 544 6.16 -1.97 -43.16
N PRO A 545 5.96 -2.76 -44.25
CA PRO A 545 5.33 -2.27 -45.49
C PRO A 545 3.99 -1.58 -45.23
N SER A 546 3.63 -0.60 -46.03
CA SER A 546 2.41 0.20 -45.87
C SER A 546 1.13 -0.65 -45.79
N TYR A 547 1.05 -1.74 -46.52
CA TYR A 547 -0.04 -2.70 -46.48
C TYR A 547 -0.23 -3.29 -45.08
N TYR A 548 0.84 -3.70 -44.41
CA TYR A 548 0.74 -4.22 -43.02
C TYR A 548 0.34 -3.14 -42.02
N LEU A 549 0.85 -1.91 -42.21
CA LEU A 549 0.49 -0.78 -41.33
C LEU A 549 -1.01 -0.44 -41.41
N GLN A 550 -1.61 -0.57 -42.61
CA GLN A 550 -3.06 -0.33 -42.81
C GLN A 550 -3.93 -1.41 -42.13
N ASN A 551 -3.39 -2.60 -41.89
CA ASN A 551 -4.08 -3.68 -41.20
C ASN A 551 -3.96 -3.61 -39.66
N LEU A 552 -3.15 -2.67 -39.13
CA LEU A 552 -3.06 -2.43 -37.70
C LEU A 552 -4.21 -1.56 -37.21
N GLN A 553 -4.63 -1.75 -35.96
CA GLN A 553 -5.61 -0.86 -35.35
C GLN A 553 -5.03 0.55 -35.23
N ASN A 554 -5.74 1.50 -35.81
CA ASN A 554 -5.44 2.92 -35.69
C ASN A 554 -6.73 3.73 -35.75
N TYR A 555 -7.18 4.17 -34.57
CA TYR A 555 -8.36 5.01 -34.43
C TYR A 555 -8.27 5.88 -33.19
N THR A 556 -9.00 6.98 -33.19
CA THR A 556 -9.15 7.84 -32.01
C THR A 556 -10.60 7.75 -31.52
N GLN A 557 -10.79 7.54 -30.23
CA GLN A 557 -12.07 7.60 -29.55
C GLN A 557 -12.11 8.83 -28.66
N SER A 558 -13.15 9.63 -28.78
CA SER A 558 -13.47 10.73 -27.87
C SER A 558 -14.76 10.39 -27.14
N SER A 559 -14.75 10.44 -25.82
CA SER A 559 -15.89 10.15 -24.96
C SER A 559 -16.10 11.26 -23.96
N ALA A 560 -17.34 11.60 -23.71
CA ALA A 560 -17.76 12.45 -22.61
C ALA A 560 -18.95 11.81 -21.91
N GLY A 561 -18.96 11.83 -20.59
CA GLY A 561 -20.01 11.14 -19.87
C GLY A 561 -20.06 11.42 -18.39
N PHE A 562 -21.00 10.79 -17.72
CA PHE A 562 -21.11 10.80 -16.28
C PHE A 562 -21.49 9.43 -15.74
N THR A 563 -21.14 9.20 -14.48
CA THR A 563 -21.58 8.03 -13.73
C THR A 563 -22.19 8.46 -12.41
N THR A 564 -23.24 7.78 -11.99
CA THR A 564 -23.76 7.87 -10.63
C THR A 564 -23.79 6.49 -10.01
N SER A 565 -23.42 6.37 -8.75
CA SER A 565 -23.36 5.10 -8.06
C SER A 565 -23.98 5.18 -6.68
N LEU A 566 -24.67 4.11 -6.30
CA LEU A 566 -25.16 3.89 -4.95
C LEU A 566 -24.64 2.54 -4.47
N SER A 567 -24.12 2.48 -3.25
CA SER A 567 -23.71 1.21 -2.66
C SER A 567 -23.99 1.15 -1.17
N TYR A 568 -24.41 -0.02 -0.70
CA TYR A 568 -24.82 -0.27 0.67
C TYR A 568 -24.05 -1.45 1.27
N PRO A 569 -23.48 -1.33 2.49
CA PRO A 569 -22.82 -2.44 3.16
C PRO A 569 -23.87 -3.40 3.77
N LEU A 570 -23.67 -4.71 3.60
CA LEU A 570 -24.55 -5.72 4.15
C LEU A 570 -24.15 -6.04 5.60
N HIS A 571 -25.10 -5.93 6.55
CA HIS A 571 -24.95 -6.39 7.93
C HIS A 571 -23.67 -5.91 8.65
N ARG A 572 -23.35 -4.63 8.57
CA ARG A 572 -22.10 -4.06 9.15
C ARG A 572 -20.84 -4.88 8.77
N SER A 573 -20.82 -5.43 7.55
CA SER A 573 -19.71 -6.26 7.05
C SER A 573 -18.94 -5.55 5.92
N LEU A 574 -17.84 -6.14 5.51
CA LEU A 574 -17.05 -5.71 4.35
C LEU A 574 -17.66 -6.15 3.01
N LYS A 575 -18.91 -6.67 3.03
CA LYS A 575 -19.69 -7.02 1.84
C LYS A 575 -20.56 -5.85 1.44
N ARG A 576 -20.57 -5.49 0.18
CA ARG A 576 -21.35 -4.36 -0.35
C ARG A 576 -22.14 -4.81 -1.57
N VAL A 577 -23.36 -4.29 -1.68
CA VAL A 577 -24.16 -4.31 -2.90
C VAL A 577 -24.19 -2.90 -3.47
N GLY A 578 -24.18 -2.79 -4.77
CA GLY A 578 -24.17 -1.49 -5.42
C GLY A 578 -24.90 -1.52 -6.75
N ILE A 579 -25.28 -0.34 -7.20
CA ILE A 579 -25.79 -0.08 -8.55
C ILE A 579 -25.11 1.17 -9.07
N THR A 580 -24.60 1.08 -10.29
CA THR A 580 -24.00 2.24 -10.99
C THR A 580 -24.75 2.46 -12.28
N TYR A 581 -25.19 3.68 -12.52
CA TYR A 581 -25.68 4.14 -13.82
C TYR A 581 -24.56 4.92 -14.51
N SER A 582 -24.37 4.67 -15.80
CA SER A 582 -23.38 5.37 -16.61
C SER A 582 -24.01 5.81 -17.93
N PHE A 583 -23.75 7.06 -18.29
CA PHE A 583 -24.08 7.65 -19.59
C PHE A 583 -22.78 8.10 -20.26
N ASP A 584 -22.56 7.69 -21.48
CA ASP A 584 -21.36 8.01 -22.27
C ASP A 584 -21.79 8.33 -23.72
N ASP A 585 -21.35 9.46 -24.23
CA ASP A 585 -21.41 9.83 -25.63
C ASP A 585 -20.02 9.70 -26.24
N SER A 586 -19.86 8.76 -27.16
CA SER A 586 -18.61 8.46 -27.83
C SER A 586 -18.64 8.78 -29.31
N SER A 587 -17.51 9.26 -29.82
CA SER A 587 -17.25 9.47 -31.24
C SER A 587 -15.90 8.84 -31.60
N LEU A 588 -15.86 8.24 -32.80
CA LEU A 588 -14.71 7.51 -33.31
C LEU A 588 -14.19 8.10 -34.62
N ILE A 589 -12.90 8.20 -34.76
CA ILE A 589 -12.22 8.56 -36.00
C ILE A 589 -11.29 7.39 -36.36
N ALA A 590 -11.66 6.62 -37.37
CA ALA A 590 -10.85 5.51 -37.87
C ALA A 590 -9.79 6.05 -38.86
N LEU A 591 -8.51 5.72 -38.60
CA LEU A 591 -7.36 6.23 -39.34
C LEU A 591 -6.68 5.16 -40.22
N SER A 592 -6.93 3.87 -39.98
CA SER A 592 -6.47 2.76 -40.81
C SER A 592 -7.64 2.10 -41.53
N ASP A 593 -7.36 1.42 -42.65
CA ASP A 593 -8.39 0.72 -43.42
C ASP A 593 -9.04 -0.40 -42.61
N ALA A 594 -8.25 -1.14 -41.81
CA ALA A 594 -8.77 -2.16 -40.90
C ALA A 594 -9.74 -1.57 -39.86
N SER A 595 -9.36 -0.44 -39.23
CA SER A 595 -10.26 0.22 -38.26
C SER A 595 -11.52 0.78 -38.95
N LYS A 596 -11.38 1.39 -40.11
CA LYS A 596 -12.49 1.88 -40.87
C LYS A 596 -13.44 0.76 -41.25
N ALA A 597 -12.94 -0.32 -41.84
CA ALA A 597 -13.72 -1.47 -42.22
C ALA A 597 -14.43 -2.10 -41.01
N LEU A 598 -13.71 -2.30 -39.89
CA LEU A 598 -14.27 -2.90 -38.68
C LEU A 598 -15.43 -2.08 -38.11
N PHE A 599 -15.30 -0.76 -38.00
CA PHE A 599 -16.30 0.08 -37.37
C PHE A 599 -17.46 0.44 -38.29
N THR A 600 -17.29 0.47 -39.61
CA THR A 600 -18.38 0.79 -40.53
C THR A 600 -19.18 -0.42 -40.98
N ASN A 601 -18.54 -1.59 -40.99
CA ASN A 601 -19.19 -2.79 -41.57
C ASN A 601 -19.84 -3.71 -40.57
N LEU A 602 -19.51 -3.61 -39.24
CA LEU A 602 -20.20 -4.41 -38.23
C LEU A 602 -21.52 -3.77 -37.78
N ALA A 603 -22.53 -4.62 -37.55
CA ALA A 603 -23.91 -4.21 -37.22
C ALA A 603 -24.09 -3.83 -35.74
N PHE A 604 -23.26 -2.92 -35.19
CA PHE A 604 -23.40 -2.44 -33.81
C PHE A 604 -24.35 -1.26 -33.62
N ARG A 605 -24.78 -0.63 -34.72
CA ARG A 605 -25.81 0.40 -34.75
C ARG A 605 -26.78 0.12 -35.88
N GLY A 606 -27.97 0.72 -35.79
CA GLY A 606 -28.95 0.70 -36.85
C GLY A 606 -28.70 1.71 -38.00
N ILE A 607 -27.57 2.43 -37.96
CA ILE A 607 -27.16 3.43 -38.92
C ILE A 607 -25.89 2.97 -39.62
N ASN A 608 -25.82 3.14 -40.93
CA ASN A 608 -24.70 2.73 -41.77
C ASN A 608 -23.82 3.93 -42.17
N GLY A 609 -22.58 3.64 -42.54
CA GLY A 609 -21.63 4.62 -43.07
C GLY A 609 -20.92 5.45 -42.00
N PRO A 610 -20.22 6.54 -42.40
CA PRO A 610 -19.37 7.34 -41.48
C PRO A 610 -20.11 7.97 -40.31
N ASN A 611 -21.38 8.29 -40.47
CA ASN A 611 -22.21 8.84 -39.41
C ASN A 611 -22.49 7.85 -38.27
N ALA A 612 -22.28 6.54 -38.53
CA ALA A 612 -22.35 5.51 -37.50
C ALA A 612 -21.28 5.67 -36.41
N LEU A 613 -20.21 6.42 -36.65
CA LEU A 613 -19.08 6.63 -35.76
C LEU A 613 -19.22 7.84 -34.83
N ASN A 614 -20.27 8.67 -34.99
CA ASN A 614 -20.52 9.87 -34.21
C ASN A 614 -21.76 9.70 -33.33
N GLY A 615 -21.75 10.26 -32.12
CA GLY A 615 -22.86 10.23 -31.19
C GLY A 615 -23.28 8.80 -30.81
N ILE A 616 -22.31 7.98 -30.40
CA ILE A 616 -22.55 6.61 -29.94
C ILE A 616 -22.92 6.68 -28.47
N ILE A 617 -24.21 6.68 -28.18
CA ILE A 617 -24.70 6.79 -26.80
C ILE A 617 -24.77 5.44 -26.16
N THR A 618 -23.99 5.28 -25.07
CA THR A 618 -24.04 4.11 -24.17
C THR A 618 -24.68 4.52 -22.86
N SER A 619 -25.91 4.10 -22.63
CA SER A 619 -26.62 4.28 -21.36
C SER A 619 -26.79 2.91 -20.72
N LYS A 620 -26.16 2.70 -19.54
CA LYS A 620 -26.06 1.39 -18.89
C LYS A 620 -26.21 1.43 -17.39
N ILE A 621 -26.68 0.32 -16.84
CA ILE A 621 -26.67 0.04 -15.41
C ILE A 621 -25.70 -1.11 -15.11
N LEU A 622 -25.10 -1.05 -13.92
CA LEU A 622 -24.21 -2.08 -13.40
C LEU A 622 -24.61 -2.41 -11.96
N PRO A 623 -25.53 -3.35 -11.72
CA PRO A 623 -25.66 -3.97 -10.42
C PRO A 623 -24.38 -4.72 -10.06
N SER A 624 -23.94 -4.61 -8.81
CA SER A 624 -22.69 -5.19 -8.35
C SER A 624 -22.75 -5.70 -6.93
N PHE A 625 -21.94 -6.70 -6.65
CA PHE A 625 -21.65 -7.22 -5.31
C PHE A 625 -20.14 -7.26 -5.12
N SER A 626 -19.66 -6.76 -4.00
CA SER A 626 -18.22 -6.74 -3.72
C SER A 626 -17.91 -7.14 -2.28
N ILE A 627 -16.76 -7.77 -2.12
CA ILE A 627 -16.13 -8.06 -0.82
C ILE A 627 -14.69 -7.57 -0.91
N ASN A 628 -14.24 -6.77 0.05
CA ASN A 628 -12.85 -6.32 0.10
C ASN A 628 -12.32 -6.45 1.53
N THR A 629 -11.38 -7.39 1.74
CA THR A 629 -10.70 -7.65 3.01
C THR A 629 -9.19 -7.46 2.90
N LEU A 630 -8.72 -6.77 1.86
CA LEU A 630 -7.29 -6.50 1.67
C LEU A 630 -6.77 -5.61 2.80
N ASP A 631 -5.57 -5.92 3.30
CA ASP A 631 -4.90 -5.19 4.38
C ASP A 631 -4.34 -3.84 3.95
N ALA A 632 -4.09 -3.64 2.65
CA ALA A 632 -3.62 -2.39 2.09
C ALA A 632 -4.18 -2.18 0.68
N ALA A 633 -4.35 -0.91 0.29
CA ALA A 633 -4.77 -0.54 -1.07
C ALA A 633 -3.63 -0.74 -2.09
N TYR A 634 -2.39 -0.49 -1.66
CA TYR A 634 -1.18 -0.68 -2.46
C TYR A 634 -0.34 -1.80 -1.85
N GLN A 635 0.14 -2.71 -2.70
CA GLN A 635 0.95 -3.87 -2.31
C GLN A 635 0.36 -4.66 -1.12
N PRO A 636 -0.88 -5.15 -1.23
CA PRO A 636 -1.48 -5.96 -0.18
C PRO A 636 -0.66 -7.23 0.05
N HIS A 637 -0.58 -7.64 1.32
CA HIS A 637 0.09 -8.85 1.75
C HIS A 637 -0.89 -9.95 2.15
N SER A 638 -2.11 -9.56 2.53
CA SER A 638 -3.14 -10.50 2.98
C SER A 638 -4.54 -10.03 2.60
N GLY A 639 -5.48 -10.96 2.61
CA GLY A 639 -6.88 -10.71 2.35
C GLY A 639 -7.33 -11.09 0.94
N LYS A 640 -8.60 -10.81 0.66
CA LYS A 640 -9.23 -11.10 -0.62
C LYS A 640 -10.15 -9.98 -1.08
N GLN A 641 -10.27 -9.84 -2.39
CA GLN A 641 -11.23 -8.97 -3.05
C GLN A 641 -12.03 -9.79 -4.05
N ILE A 642 -13.34 -9.70 -3.98
CA ILE A 642 -14.27 -10.32 -4.92
C ILE A 642 -15.15 -9.22 -5.48
N PHE A 643 -15.32 -9.17 -6.78
CA PHE A 643 -16.27 -8.29 -7.45
C PHE A 643 -17.09 -9.11 -8.44
N LEU A 644 -18.39 -9.04 -8.31
CA LEU A 644 -19.37 -9.61 -9.24
C LEU A 644 -20.25 -8.48 -9.75
N GLY A 645 -20.37 -8.35 -11.05
CA GLY A 645 -21.18 -7.30 -11.66
C GLY A 645 -21.78 -7.73 -12.97
N GLY A 646 -22.78 -6.99 -13.42
CA GLY A 646 -23.42 -7.21 -14.72
C GLY A 646 -23.81 -5.90 -15.37
N GLU A 647 -23.10 -5.46 -16.41
CA GLU A 647 -23.49 -4.29 -17.18
C GLU A 647 -24.64 -4.64 -18.13
N ILE A 648 -25.67 -3.80 -18.16
CA ILE A 648 -26.79 -3.88 -19.08
C ILE A 648 -26.91 -2.50 -19.74
N ALA A 649 -26.55 -2.42 -21.01
CA ALA A 649 -26.65 -1.22 -21.85
C ALA A 649 -27.88 -1.28 -22.75
N GLY A 650 -28.52 -0.13 -23.02
CA GLY A 650 -29.68 -0.04 -23.88
C GLY A 650 -30.85 0.75 -23.26
N LEU A 651 -30.60 1.44 -22.15
CA LEU A 651 -31.59 2.28 -21.46
C LEU A 651 -31.69 3.66 -22.14
N GLY A 652 -32.29 3.73 -23.34
CA GLY A 652 -32.38 4.96 -24.14
C GLY A 652 -31.12 5.26 -24.96
N GLY A 653 -30.09 4.44 -24.94
CA GLY A 653 -28.88 4.58 -25.74
C GLY A 653 -28.94 3.88 -27.10
N THR A 654 -27.91 4.11 -27.94
CA THR A 654 -27.76 3.47 -29.25
C THR A 654 -27.08 2.11 -29.15
N VAL A 655 -26.32 1.87 -28.10
CA VAL A 655 -25.64 0.60 -27.80
C VAL A 655 -26.56 -0.30 -26.99
N LYS A 656 -26.67 -1.57 -27.41
CA LYS A 656 -27.46 -2.60 -26.71
C LYS A 656 -26.54 -3.79 -26.42
N SER A 657 -26.13 -3.96 -25.16
CA SER A 657 -25.22 -5.06 -24.76
C SER A 657 -25.43 -5.48 -23.31
N VAL A 658 -25.04 -6.73 -23.03
CA VAL A 658 -24.97 -7.29 -21.67
C VAL A 658 -23.55 -7.79 -21.44
N ARG A 659 -23.00 -7.47 -20.25
CA ARG A 659 -21.62 -7.84 -19.86
C ARG A 659 -21.54 -8.27 -18.40
N PRO A 660 -21.62 -9.56 -18.06
CA PRO A 660 -21.25 -10.06 -16.75
C PRO A 660 -19.75 -9.92 -16.52
N ILE A 661 -19.36 -9.61 -15.28
CA ILE A 661 -17.98 -9.36 -14.85
C ILE A 661 -17.75 -10.12 -13.56
N VAL A 662 -16.66 -10.88 -13.50
CA VAL A 662 -16.16 -11.56 -12.30
C VAL A 662 -14.71 -11.17 -12.09
N GLN A 663 -14.37 -10.70 -10.89
CA GLN A 663 -12.99 -10.44 -10.49
C GLN A 663 -12.74 -11.08 -9.13
N TYR A 664 -11.61 -11.74 -9.00
CA TYR A 664 -11.15 -12.36 -7.78
C TYR A 664 -9.67 -12.07 -7.58
N LYS A 665 -9.33 -11.48 -6.44
CA LYS A 665 -7.95 -11.27 -6.01
C LYS A 665 -7.77 -11.84 -4.64
N GLN A 666 -6.64 -12.51 -4.41
CA GLN A 666 -6.29 -13.01 -3.08
C GLN A 666 -4.79 -12.91 -2.84
N PHE A 667 -4.44 -12.52 -1.63
CA PHE A 667 -3.06 -12.43 -1.17
C PHE A 667 -2.86 -13.31 0.05
N PHE A 668 -1.79 -14.10 0.02
CA PHE A 668 -1.39 -15.00 1.09
C PHE A 668 -0.09 -14.48 1.69
N PRO A 669 -0.08 -14.13 2.97
CA PRO A 669 1.14 -13.64 3.62
C PRO A 669 2.15 -14.77 3.77
N MET A 670 3.40 -14.48 3.43
CA MET A 670 4.52 -15.38 3.54
C MET A 670 5.59 -14.77 4.46
N GLN A 671 6.39 -15.61 5.11
CA GLN A 671 7.49 -15.17 5.98
C GLN A 671 7.09 -14.06 6.97
N LYS A 672 6.03 -14.29 7.75
CA LYS A 672 5.51 -13.34 8.76
C LYS A 672 5.17 -11.96 8.17
N HIS A 673 4.39 -11.96 7.08
CA HIS A 673 3.92 -10.77 6.34
C HIS A 673 5.01 -9.95 5.62
N ARG A 674 6.23 -10.46 5.49
CA ARG A 674 7.27 -9.78 4.73
C ARG A 674 7.10 -9.95 3.23
N ASN A 675 6.69 -11.14 2.80
CA ASN A 675 6.47 -11.51 1.40
C ASN A 675 4.99 -11.89 1.23
N ALA A 676 4.50 -11.88 -0.01
CA ALA A 676 3.14 -12.28 -0.31
C ALA A 676 3.07 -13.07 -1.62
N ILE A 677 2.19 -14.06 -1.67
CA ILE A 677 1.74 -14.65 -2.93
C ILE A 677 0.44 -13.97 -3.31
N GLY A 678 0.42 -13.31 -4.47
CA GLY A 678 -0.78 -12.70 -5.05
C GLY A 678 -1.33 -13.54 -6.18
N ILE A 679 -2.63 -13.73 -6.19
CA ILE A 679 -3.39 -14.38 -7.27
C ILE A 679 -4.50 -13.43 -7.68
N ASN A 680 -4.61 -13.17 -8.99
CA ASN A 680 -5.69 -12.42 -9.60
C ASN A 680 -6.35 -13.26 -10.67
N PHE A 681 -7.66 -13.23 -10.74
CA PHE A 681 -8.45 -13.82 -11.81
C PHE A 681 -9.53 -12.83 -12.23
N GLN A 682 -9.68 -12.63 -13.52
CA GLN A 682 -10.74 -11.80 -14.09
C GLN A 682 -11.38 -12.53 -15.27
N GLY A 683 -12.71 -12.57 -15.29
CA GLY A 683 -13.50 -13.13 -16.36
C GLY A 683 -14.63 -12.19 -16.74
N SER A 684 -14.93 -12.10 -18.03
CA SER A 684 -16.04 -11.29 -18.55
C SER A 684 -16.54 -11.84 -19.89
N PHE A 685 -17.82 -11.67 -20.13
CA PHE A 685 -18.45 -12.00 -21.40
C PHE A 685 -19.27 -10.82 -21.90
N LEU A 686 -19.23 -10.51 -23.18
CA LEU A 686 -19.93 -9.39 -23.78
C LEU A 686 -20.79 -9.84 -24.96
N THR A 687 -22.04 -9.50 -24.93
CA THR A 687 -22.95 -9.83 -26.04
C THR A 687 -23.90 -8.68 -26.37
N GLY A 688 -24.06 -8.37 -27.64
CA GLY A 688 -25.10 -7.48 -28.10
C GLY A 688 -26.47 -8.22 -28.20
N TYR A 689 -27.54 -7.48 -28.16
CA TYR A 689 -28.90 -8.01 -28.28
C TYR A 689 -29.80 -7.11 -29.16
N GLY A 690 -31.01 -7.57 -29.46
CA GLY A 690 -31.96 -6.81 -30.32
C GLY A 690 -31.50 -6.68 -31.79
N GLY A 691 -30.82 -7.70 -32.31
CA GLY A 691 -30.30 -7.67 -33.69
C GLY A 691 -29.02 -6.86 -33.88
N LEU A 692 -28.46 -6.27 -32.83
CA LEU A 692 -27.22 -5.51 -32.85
C LEU A 692 -26.08 -6.33 -32.21
N VAL A 693 -24.84 -6.12 -32.67
CA VAL A 693 -23.65 -6.67 -32.05
C VAL A 693 -23.05 -5.70 -31.05
N ALA A 694 -22.28 -6.21 -30.10
CA ALA A 694 -21.54 -5.35 -29.19
C ALA A 694 -20.52 -4.50 -29.98
N PRO A 695 -20.35 -3.19 -29.66
CA PRO A 695 -19.41 -2.32 -30.35
C PRO A 695 -18.00 -2.87 -30.31
N PRO A 696 -17.24 -2.88 -31.43
CA PRO A 696 -15.89 -3.41 -31.47
C PRO A 696 -14.93 -2.75 -30.46
N PHE A 697 -15.08 -1.46 -30.19
CA PHE A 697 -14.24 -0.74 -29.21
C PHE A 697 -14.55 -1.10 -27.74
N GLN A 698 -15.68 -1.76 -27.45
CA GLN A 698 -16.04 -2.28 -26.12
C GLN A 698 -15.70 -3.74 -25.93
N ARG A 699 -15.25 -4.44 -26.97
CA ARG A 699 -14.84 -5.83 -26.92
C ARG A 699 -13.50 -6.00 -26.20
N PHE A 700 -13.17 -7.24 -25.91
CA PHE A 700 -11.94 -7.57 -25.19
C PHE A 700 -10.74 -7.64 -26.12
N TYR A 701 -9.67 -7.04 -25.65
CA TYR A 701 -8.35 -7.09 -26.24
C TYR A 701 -7.37 -7.20 -25.10
N MET A 702 -6.56 -8.25 -25.07
CA MET A 702 -5.62 -8.47 -23.99
C MET A 702 -4.20 -8.11 -24.43
N GLY A 703 -3.30 -8.05 -23.48
CA GLY A 703 -1.88 -7.69 -23.63
C GLY A 703 -1.55 -6.36 -22.96
N GLY A 704 -0.39 -6.31 -22.35
CA GLY A 704 0.13 -5.16 -21.64
C GLY A 704 0.40 -5.43 -20.16
N GLU A 705 0.76 -4.38 -19.44
CA GLU A 705 1.20 -4.45 -18.05
C GLU A 705 0.12 -4.80 -17.03
N ASN A 706 -1.17 -4.72 -17.40
CA ASN A 706 -2.30 -4.87 -16.47
C ASN A 706 -2.98 -6.24 -16.56
N ASP A 707 -2.81 -6.97 -17.64
CA ASP A 707 -3.44 -8.28 -17.87
C ASP A 707 -2.45 -9.37 -18.26
N LEU A 708 -1.73 -9.24 -19.37
CA LEU A 708 -0.75 -10.19 -19.86
C LEU A 708 0.59 -9.50 -20.12
N ARG A 709 1.46 -9.47 -19.14
CA ARG A 709 2.83 -8.94 -19.30
C ARG A 709 3.57 -9.71 -20.39
N GLY A 710 4.40 -9.04 -21.16
CA GLY A 710 5.16 -9.68 -22.23
C GLY A 710 4.51 -9.62 -23.61
N PHE A 711 3.22 -9.31 -23.69
CA PHE A 711 2.51 -9.03 -24.94
C PHE A 711 2.31 -7.53 -25.12
N ASP A 712 2.17 -7.09 -26.38
CA ASP A 712 1.86 -5.69 -26.67
C ASP A 712 0.43 -5.36 -26.24
N ILE A 713 0.20 -4.10 -25.91
CA ILE A 713 -1.12 -3.66 -25.45
C ILE A 713 -2.15 -3.89 -26.56
N ARG A 714 -3.25 -4.54 -26.18
CA ARG A 714 -4.36 -4.89 -27.08
C ARG A 714 -3.95 -5.71 -28.31
N SER A 715 -2.78 -6.36 -28.28
CA SER A 715 -2.31 -7.18 -29.40
C SER A 715 -2.90 -8.59 -29.42
N VAL A 716 -3.34 -9.07 -28.29
CA VAL A 716 -3.98 -10.38 -28.16
C VAL A 716 -5.45 -10.22 -28.50
N SER A 717 -5.86 -10.76 -29.64
CA SER A 717 -7.21 -10.73 -30.16
C SER A 717 -7.34 -11.75 -31.29
N PRO A 718 -8.51 -12.37 -31.49
CA PRO A 718 -8.77 -13.12 -32.68
C PRO A 718 -8.61 -12.29 -33.95
N ILE A 719 -8.24 -12.93 -35.03
CA ILE A 719 -8.17 -12.30 -36.36
C ILE A 719 -9.39 -12.75 -37.16
N ALA A 720 -9.96 -11.85 -37.92
CA ALA A 720 -11.03 -12.17 -38.86
C ALA A 720 -10.79 -11.50 -40.22
N PHE A 721 -11.32 -12.10 -41.24
CA PHE A 721 -11.32 -11.59 -42.59
C PHE A 721 -12.66 -10.90 -42.88
N LEU A 722 -12.63 -9.62 -43.15
CA LEU A 722 -13.79 -8.81 -43.50
C LEU A 722 -13.86 -8.65 -45.02
N PRO A 723 -14.91 -9.16 -45.69
CA PRO A 723 -15.09 -8.98 -47.12
C PRO A 723 -15.14 -7.51 -47.52
N ASN A 724 -14.39 -7.18 -48.55
CA ASN A 724 -14.30 -5.82 -49.06
C ASN A 724 -14.13 -5.86 -50.58
N LYS A 725 -14.18 -4.69 -51.24
CA LYS A 725 -13.90 -4.55 -52.68
C LYS A 725 -12.72 -3.61 -52.88
N ALA A 726 -11.80 -4.00 -53.71
CA ALA A 726 -10.76 -3.12 -54.21
C ALA A 726 -11.01 -2.87 -55.73
N VAL A 727 -10.78 -1.66 -56.17
CA VAL A 727 -10.89 -1.30 -57.57
C VAL A 727 -9.49 -0.94 -58.09
N ILE A 728 -8.95 -1.71 -58.99
CA ILE A 728 -7.65 -1.45 -59.61
C ILE A 728 -7.80 -1.06 -61.06
N ASN A 729 -6.87 -0.28 -61.57
CA ASN A 729 -6.81 0.06 -62.98
C ASN A 729 -6.17 -1.07 -63.76
N LEU A 730 -6.70 -1.39 -64.93
CA LEU A 730 -6.01 -2.26 -65.88
C LEU A 730 -4.73 -1.55 -66.33
N THR A 731 -3.60 -2.21 -66.18
CA THR A 731 -2.27 -1.59 -66.33
C THR A 731 -1.45 -2.43 -67.32
N ASN A 732 -0.74 -1.76 -68.22
CA ASN A 732 0.22 -2.40 -69.13
C ASN A 732 1.52 -2.77 -68.39
N PRO A 733 2.34 -3.66 -68.98
CA PRO A 733 3.67 -4.03 -68.43
C PRO A 733 4.64 -2.85 -68.26
N ASP A 734 4.45 -1.76 -68.98
CA ASP A 734 5.26 -0.52 -68.88
C ASP A 734 4.79 0.37 -67.71
N GLY A 735 3.77 -0.03 -66.99
CA GLY A 735 3.20 0.72 -65.85
C GLY A 735 2.16 1.77 -66.23
N THR A 736 1.85 1.93 -67.53
CA THR A 736 0.78 2.87 -68.00
C THR A 736 -0.61 2.26 -67.83
N THR A 737 -1.59 3.06 -67.48
CA THR A 737 -2.98 2.59 -67.36
C THR A 737 -3.64 2.45 -68.75
N VAL A 738 -4.41 1.38 -68.89
CA VAL A 738 -5.17 1.14 -70.13
C VAL A 738 -6.45 2.06 -70.11
N LEU A 739 -6.40 3.10 -70.93
CA LEU A 739 -7.51 4.03 -71.05
C LEU A 739 -8.68 3.40 -71.79
N LYS A 740 -9.91 3.76 -71.38
CA LYS A 740 -11.16 3.34 -72.06
C LYS A 740 -11.21 3.86 -73.48
N ASP A 741 -10.73 5.06 -73.70
CA ASP A 741 -10.61 5.72 -75.01
C ASP A 741 -9.26 6.46 -75.07
N PRO A 742 -8.28 5.92 -75.82
CA PRO A 742 -6.98 6.58 -75.98
C PRO A 742 -7.03 7.98 -76.54
N SER A 743 -8.09 8.27 -77.36
CA SER A 743 -8.31 9.61 -77.97
C SER A 743 -8.95 10.61 -77.01
N ASN A 744 -9.56 10.13 -75.92
CA ASN A 744 -10.19 10.96 -74.92
C ASN A 744 -9.89 10.49 -73.51
N PRO A 745 -8.75 10.89 -72.93
CA PRO A 745 -8.35 10.50 -71.59
C PRO A 745 -9.35 10.85 -70.50
N ARG A 746 -10.28 11.78 -70.73
CA ARG A 746 -11.32 12.14 -69.74
C ARG A 746 -12.34 11.03 -69.50
N ARG A 747 -12.42 10.01 -70.40
CA ARG A 747 -13.26 8.82 -70.15
C ARG A 747 -12.69 7.86 -69.12
N GLY A 748 -11.50 8.12 -68.58
CA GLY A 748 -10.82 7.35 -67.56
C GLY A 748 -10.25 6.03 -68.02
N ALA A 749 -9.71 5.27 -67.09
CA ALA A 749 -9.11 3.95 -67.31
C ALA A 749 -10.14 2.82 -67.14
N TYR A 750 -9.82 1.63 -67.65
CA TYR A 750 -10.58 0.43 -67.28
C TYR A 750 -10.27 0.08 -65.86
N THR A 751 -11.29 -0.12 -65.04
CA THR A 751 -11.21 -0.47 -63.61
C THR A 751 -11.78 -1.87 -63.40
N ILE A 752 -11.05 -2.66 -62.62
CA ILE A 752 -11.42 -4.06 -62.28
C ILE A 752 -11.78 -4.11 -60.81
N PRO A 753 -13.05 -4.33 -60.45
CA PRO A 753 -13.42 -4.62 -59.07
C PRO A 753 -12.97 -6.03 -58.66
N LEU A 754 -12.19 -6.12 -57.59
CA LEU A 754 -11.68 -7.37 -57.07
C LEU A 754 -12.26 -7.70 -55.71
N PRO A 755 -12.58 -8.97 -55.45
CA PRO A 755 -12.94 -9.42 -54.13
C PRO A 755 -11.66 -9.47 -53.28
N VAL A 756 -11.60 -8.59 -52.27
CA VAL A 756 -10.47 -8.58 -51.35
C VAL A 756 -11.00 -8.71 -49.93
N GLU A 757 -10.14 -9.07 -49.03
CA GLU A 757 -10.46 -9.15 -47.60
C GLU A 757 -9.56 -8.25 -46.78
N THR A 758 -10.17 -7.45 -45.92
CA THR A 758 -9.44 -6.65 -44.95
C THR A 758 -9.23 -7.49 -43.72
N ILE A 759 -8.00 -7.65 -43.28
CA ILE A 759 -7.62 -8.31 -42.04
C ILE A 759 -8.00 -7.36 -40.90
N VAL A 760 -8.83 -7.85 -39.97
CA VAL A 760 -9.28 -7.09 -38.81
C VAL A 760 -9.07 -7.87 -37.52
N GLN A 761 -8.86 -7.15 -36.41
CA GLN A 761 -8.88 -7.68 -35.05
C GLN A 761 -10.16 -7.22 -34.37
N PRO A 762 -11.22 -8.01 -34.36
CA PRO A 762 -12.55 -7.56 -33.89
C PRO A 762 -12.67 -7.52 -32.38
N GLY A 763 -11.67 -8.03 -31.62
CA GLY A 763 -11.76 -8.26 -30.19
C GLY A 763 -12.58 -9.50 -29.84
N GLY A 764 -12.28 -10.11 -28.71
CA GLY A 764 -13.08 -11.21 -28.16
C GLY A 764 -14.43 -10.77 -27.62
N ASP A 765 -15.41 -11.66 -27.58
CA ASP A 765 -16.66 -11.46 -26.84
C ASP A 765 -16.63 -12.15 -25.46
N PHE A 766 -15.59 -12.93 -25.19
CA PHE A 766 -15.24 -13.49 -23.90
C PHE A 766 -13.80 -13.14 -23.55
N SER A 767 -13.53 -12.89 -22.27
CA SER A 767 -12.17 -12.67 -21.76
C SER A 767 -12.02 -13.39 -20.44
N ALA A 768 -10.94 -14.14 -20.30
CA ALA A 768 -10.53 -14.70 -19.02
C ALA A 768 -9.01 -14.65 -18.89
N PHE A 769 -8.52 -14.05 -17.82
CA PHE A 769 -7.10 -14.06 -17.52
C PHE A 769 -6.82 -14.22 -16.03
N GLY A 770 -5.66 -14.77 -15.74
CA GLY A 770 -5.17 -14.98 -14.39
C GLY A 770 -3.70 -14.59 -14.29
N ASN A 771 -3.35 -13.98 -13.17
CA ASN A 771 -2.01 -13.61 -12.81
C ASN A 771 -1.65 -14.25 -11.49
N ALA A 772 -0.45 -14.75 -11.38
CA ALA A 772 0.13 -15.22 -10.12
C ALA A 772 1.52 -14.62 -9.95
N GLU A 773 1.79 -14.07 -8.77
CA GLU A 773 3.10 -13.50 -8.48
C GLU A 773 3.52 -13.76 -7.04
N TYR A 774 4.81 -13.93 -6.83
CA TYR A 774 5.42 -14.02 -5.51
C TYR A 774 6.21 -12.75 -5.22
N ARG A 775 5.65 -11.88 -4.42
CA ARG A 775 6.25 -10.59 -4.02
C ARG A 775 7.26 -10.79 -2.92
N ILE A 776 8.52 -10.48 -3.21
CA ILE A 776 9.65 -10.57 -2.29
C ILE A 776 10.11 -9.15 -1.99
N THR A 777 9.85 -8.66 -0.79
CA THR A 777 10.37 -7.37 -0.35
C THR A 777 11.87 -7.49 -0.07
N ILE A 778 12.69 -6.80 -0.84
CA ILE A 778 14.15 -6.83 -0.71
C ILE A 778 14.59 -5.83 0.37
N VAL A 779 14.46 -4.55 0.10
CA VAL A 779 14.81 -3.46 1.02
C VAL A 779 13.88 -2.27 0.78
N GLY A 780 13.26 -1.76 1.85
CA GLY A 780 12.42 -0.58 1.80
C GLY A 780 11.36 -0.65 0.68
N PRO A 781 11.36 0.28 -0.29
CA PRO A 781 10.35 0.35 -1.33
C PRO A 781 10.59 -0.63 -2.51
N VAL A 782 11.61 -1.49 -2.44
CA VAL A 782 12.02 -2.37 -3.55
C VAL A 782 11.45 -3.77 -3.36
N THR A 783 10.67 -4.23 -4.34
CA THR A 783 10.05 -5.56 -4.38
C THR A 783 10.44 -6.28 -5.67
N LEU A 784 10.87 -7.54 -5.56
CA LEU A 784 11.08 -8.45 -6.69
C LEU A 784 9.89 -9.41 -6.77
N ALA A 785 9.31 -9.54 -7.96
CA ALA A 785 8.15 -10.39 -8.19
C ALA A 785 8.36 -11.32 -9.39
N PRO A 786 8.77 -12.58 -9.22
CA PRO A 786 8.55 -13.60 -10.23
C PRO A 786 7.04 -13.76 -10.46
N PHE A 787 6.65 -13.85 -11.74
CA PHE A 787 5.25 -13.88 -12.14
C PHE A 787 4.95 -14.92 -13.22
N VAL A 788 3.67 -15.30 -13.29
CA VAL A 788 3.07 -16.07 -14.38
C VAL A 788 1.73 -15.43 -14.69
N ASP A 789 1.52 -15.05 -15.96
CA ASP A 789 0.28 -14.52 -16.49
C ASP A 789 -0.24 -15.44 -17.57
N MET A 790 -1.54 -15.72 -17.58
CA MET A 790 -2.20 -16.55 -18.59
C MET A 790 -3.56 -15.96 -18.92
N GLY A 791 -3.93 -15.96 -20.19
CA GLY A 791 -5.23 -15.47 -20.62
C GLY A 791 -5.66 -15.94 -22.00
N ILE A 792 -6.96 -15.74 -22.26
CA ILE A 792 -7.61 -16.05 -23.52
C ILE A 792 -8.80 -15.10 -23.75
N ASP A 793 -8.96 -14.63 -24.96
CA ASP A 793 -10.06 -13.74 -25.39
C ASP A 793 -10.73 -14.17 -26.69
N PRO A 794 -11.35 -15.36 -26.74
CA PRO A 794 -11.98 -15.85 -27.93
C PRO A 794 -13.29 -15.12 -28.28
N ILE A 795 -13.72 -15.32 -29.52
CA ILE A 795 -15.10 -15.09 -29.95
C ILE A 795 -15.86 -16.43 -29.77
N ILE A 796 -16.75 -16.47 -28.80
CA ILE A 796 -17.60 -17.64 -28.52
C ILE A 796 -18.81 -17.62 -29.45
N ARG A 797 -19.37 -16.43 -29.72
CA ARG A 797 -20.59 -16.29 -30.51
C ARG A 797 -20.29 -15.62 -31.84
N GLN A 798 -20.20 -16.40 -32.91
CA GLN A 798 -19.98 -15.89 -34.25
C GLN A 798 -21.06 -14.86 -34.68
N SER A 799 -22.28 -14.97 -34.15
CA SER A 799 -23.35 -13.97 -34.38
C SER A 799 -22.97 -12.54 -33.95
N GLN A 800 -21.97 -12.38 -33.08
CA GLN A 800 -21.43 -11.08 -32.68
C GLN A 800 -20.48 -10.45 -33.73
N LEU A 801 -20.11 -11.19 -34.76
CA LEU A 801 -19.36 -10.72 -35.94
C LEU A 801 -20.29 -10.52 -37.16
N ARG A 802 -21.49 -9.99 -36.94
CA ARG A 802 -22.46 -9.77 -38.01
C ARG A 802 -22.16 -8.51 -38.79
N ILE A 803 -22.07 -8.65 -40.12
CA ILE A 803 -21.95 -7.54 -41.05
C ILE A 803 -23.30 -6.84 -41.17
N ASN A 804 -23.31 -5.54 -41.31
CA ASN A 804 -24.56 -4.81 -41.55
C ASN A 804 -25.14 -5.13 -42.93
N SER A 805 -26.47 -5.10 -42.99
CA SER A 805 -27.21 -5.56 -44.20
C SER A 805 -26.92 -4.69 -45.44
N GLY A 806 -26.67 -3.39 -45.26
CA GLY A 806 -26.36 -2.49 -46.39
C GLY A 806 -25.01 -2.79 -47.03
N GLN A 807 -23.97 -2.99 -46.23
CA GLN A 807 -22.64 -3.37 -46.72
C GLN A 807 -22.63 -4.77 -47.34
N LEU A 808 -23.33 -5.71 -46.73
CA LEU A 808 -23.44 -7.06 -47.26
C LEU A 808 -24.14 -7.04 -48.64
N ALA A 809 -25.22 -6.26 -48.79
CA ALA A 809 -25.93 -6.10 -50.06
C ALA A 809 -25.05 -5.44 -51.13
N ASP A 810 -24.29 -4.40 -50.76
CA ASP A 810 -23.38 -3.72 -51.68
C ASP A 810 -22.30 -4.65 -52.23
N ILE A 811 -21.66 -5.45 -51.34
CA ILE A 811 -20.64 -6.41 -51.78
C ILE A 811 -21.22 -7.56 -52.57
N ASN A 812 -22.37 -8.13 -52.19
CA ASN A 812 -23.02 -9.25 -52.89
C ASN A 812 -23.58 -8.83 -54.23
N ASN A 813 -23.90 -7.57 -54.44
CA ASN A 813 -24.38 -7.04 -55.71
C ASN A 813 -23.26 -6.57 -56.66
N THR A 814 -22.01 -6.52 -56.13
CA THR A 814 -20.84 -6.13 -56.95
C THR A 814 -20.49 -7.24 -57.93
N LEU A 815 -20.30 -6.89 -59.18
CA LEU A 815 -19.72 -7.77 -60.20
C LEU A 815 -18.22 -7.68 -60.12
N PHE A 816 -17.58 -8.77 -59.68
CA PHE A 816 -16.12 -8.86 -59.56
C PHE A 816 -15.46 -9.38 -60.82
N GLY A 817 -14.32 -8.79 -61.13
CA GLY A 817 -13.54 -9.15 -62.33
C GLY A 817 -13.97 -8.33 -63.58
N CYS A 818 -13.13 -8.44 -64.58
CA CYS A 818 -13.29 -7.88 -65.93
C CYS A 818 -12.69 -8.89 -66.92
N PRO A 819 -13.30 -10.11 -67.07
CA PRO A 819 -12.71 -11.16 -67.95
C PRO A 819 -12.66 -10.75 -69.42
N ALA A 820 -13.53 -9.87 -69.87
CA ALA A 820 -13.53 -9.39 -71.21
C ALA A 820 -13.83 -7.88 -71.28
N LEU A 821 -13.34 -7.22 -72.31
CA LEU A 821 -13.60 -5.82 -72.63
C LEU A 821 -14.58 -5.76 -73.79
N ASP A 822 -15.67 -5.04 -73.64
CA ASP A 822 -16.68 -4.86 -74.70
C ASP A 822 -16.32 -3.67 -75.59
N ILE A 823 -16.88 -3.69 -76.84
CA ILE A 823 -16.78 -2.59 -77.80
C ILE A 823 -17.32 -1.29 -77.23
N SER A 824 -18.25 -1.34 -76.28
CA SER A 824 -18.79 -0.18 -75.56
C SER A 824 -17.86 0.42 -74.48
N LEU A 825 -16.62 -0.01 -74.43
CA LEU A 825 -15.60 0.46 -73.48
C LEU A 825 -15.97 0.13 -72.00
N SER A 826 -16.67 -1.00 -71.78
CA SER A 826 -17.06 -1.49 -70.45
C SER A 826 -16.52 -2.92 -70.18
N CYS A 827 -16.39 -3.22 -68.92
CA CYS A 827 -16.05 -4.59 -68.48
C CYS A 827 -17.30 -5.48 -68.54
N VAL A 828 -17.17 -6.69 -69.12
CA VAL A 828 -18.22 -7.69 -69.20
C VAL A 828 -17.72 -9.03 -68.65
N GLY A 829 -18.68 -9.86 -68.19
CA GLY A 829 -18.37 -11.22 -67.69
C GLY A 829 -17.92 -11.25 -66.23
N GLY A 830 -18.07 -10.20 -65.50
CA GLY A 830 -17.81 -10.22 -64.01
C GLY A 830 -18.77 -11.18 -63.31
N GLU A 831 -18.29 -11.77 -62.25
CA GLU A 831 -18.99 -12.73 -61.42
C GLU A 831 -19.54 -12.09 -60.12
N ARG A 832 -20.74 -12.50 -59.66
CA ARG A 832 -21.28 -12.16 -58.34
C ARG A 832 -20.84 -13.20 -57.36
N LEU A 833 -20.17 -12.76 -56.29
CA LEU A 833 -19.80 -13.63 -55.18
C LEU A 833 -20.81 -13.43 -54.01
N THR A 834 -21.14 -14.53 -53.32
CA THR A 834 -21.98 -14.49 -52.14
C THR A 834 -21.15 -14.61 -50.88
N PHE A 835 -21.14 -13.58 -50.10
CA PHE A 835 -20.41 -13.53 -48.83
C PHE A 835 -21.32 -13.85 -47.64
N SER A 836 -20.76 -14.47 -46.60
CA SER A 836 -21.49 -14.78 -45.37
C SER A 836 -21.83 -13.50 -44.59
N GLN A 837 -23.02 -13.50 -43.98
CA GLN A 837 -23.42 -12.42 -43.09
C GLN A 837 -22.57 -12.37 -41.81
N PHE A 838 -21.93 -13.48 -41.44
CA PHE A 838 -21.14 -13.59 -40.24
C PHE A 838 -19.68 -13.84 -40.59
N LEU A 839 -18.77 -13.02 -40.04
CA LEU A 839 -17.36 -13.23 -40.21
C LEU A 839 -16.92 -14.49 -39.48
N LYS A 840 -15.96 -15.20 -40.05
CA LYS A 840 -15.31 -16.34 -39.44
C LYS A 840 -13.93 -15.88 -38.89
N PRO A 841 -13.60 -16.20 -37.65
CA PRO A 841 -12.25 -16.03 -37.17
C PRO A 841 -11.28 -16.88 -38.02
N ALA A 842 -10.07 -16.34 -38.28
CA ALA A 842 -9.02 -17.09 -38.96
C ALA A 842 -8.61 -18.33 -38.14
N ALA A 843 -8.38 -19.43 -38.85
CA ALA A 843 -8.01 -20.70 -38.23
C ALA A 843 -6.77 -20.52 -37.31
N GLY A 844 -6.79 -21.13 -36.15
CA GLY A 844 -5.67 -21.07 -35.16
C GLY A 844 -5.52 -19.75 -34.41
N THR A 845 -6.42 -18.76 -34.60
CA THR A 845 -6.30 -17.48 -33.88
C THR A 845 -7.33 -17.28 -32.77
N ASN A 846 -8.47 -17.95 -32.80
CA ASN A 846 -9.61 -17.71 -31.91
C ASN A 846 -9.42 -18.32 -30.51
N TRP A 847 -9.22 -19.63 -30.41
CA TRP A 847 -9.13 -20.34 -29.12
C TRP A 847 -7.68 -20.59 -28.68
N THR A 848 -6.81 -19.64 -28.89
CA THR A 848 -5.37 -19.79 -28.59
C THR A 848 -5.03 -19.07 -27.29
N PRO A 849 -4.80 -19.81 -26.19
CA PRO A 849 -4.40 -19.18 -24.94
C PRO A 849 -2.98 -18.57 -25.08
N ARG A 850 -2.72 -17.48 -24.34
CA ARG A 850 -1.41 -16.84 -24.22
C ARG A 850 -0.92 -17.01 -22.80
N MET A 851 0.38 -17.20 -22.65
CA MET A 851 1.03 -17.30 -21.35
C MET A 851 2.36 -16.56 -21.39
N SER A 852 2.65 -15.87 -20.31
CA SER A 852 3.96 -15.30 -20.05
C SER A 852 4.44 -15.62 -18.64
N THR A 853 5.75 -15.69 -18.48
CA THR A 853 6.41 -15.82 -17.18
C THR A 853 7.65 -14.95 -17.15
N GLY A 854 8.02 -14.47 -15.99
CA GLY A 854 9.17 -13.58 -15.90
C GLY A 854 9.49 -13.08 -14.50
N LEU A 855 10.31 -12.06 -14.48
CA LEU A 855 10.72 -11.36 -13.27
C LEU A 855 10.39 -9.89 -13.40
N GLU A 856 9.81 -9.32 -12.38
CA GLU A 856 9.49 -7.91 -12.27
C GLU A 856 10.15 -7.30 -11.04
N LEU A 857 10.83 -6.17 -11.23
CA LEU A 857 11.34 -5.32 -10.17
C LEU A 857 10.42 -4.11 -10.02
N GLN A 858 9.88 -3.93 -8.84
CA GLN A 858 9.00 -2.83 -8.48
C GLN A 858 9.72 -1.91 -7.50
N VAL A 859 9.75 -0.61 -7.77
CA VAL A 859 10.32 0.40 -6.89
C VAL A 859 9.27 1.47 -6.64
N MET A 860 8.77 1.56 -5.41
CA MET A 860 7.84 2.63 -5.03
C MET A 860 8.58 3.96 -4.97
N LEU A 861 8.16 4.89 -5.79
CA LEU A 861 8.71 6.24 -5.82
C LEU A 861 7.93 7.13 -4.85
N PRO A 862 8.54 7.64 -3.78
CA PRO A 862 7.82 8.37 -2.73
C PRO A 862 7.18 9.68 -3.21
N VAL A 863 7.68 10.26 -4.31
CA VAL A 863 7.17 11.52 -4.87
C VAL A 863 5.94 11.32 -5.76
N ILE A 864 5.85 10.17 -6.45
CA ILE A 864 4.86 9.94 -7.52
C ILE A 864 3.71 9.04 -7.05
N ASN A 865 3.81 8.42 -5.86
CA ASN A 865 2.85 7.43 -5.31
C ASN A 865 2.49 6.29 -6.28
N ALA A 866 3.37 5.99 -7.24
CA ALA A 866 3.22 4.91 -8.20
C ALA A 866 4.50 4.07 -8.25
N PRO A 867 4.41 2.76 -8.44
CA PRO A 867 5.58 1.92 -8.59
C PRO A 867 6.20 2.12 -9.98
N PHE A 868 7.49 2.38 -10.02
CA PHE A 868 8.30 2.18 -11.20
C PHE A 868 8.56 0.69 -11.35
N ARG A 869 8.18 0.11 -12.48
CA ARG A 869 8.23 -1.33 -12.74
C ARG A 869 9.14 -1.59 -13.94
N ILE A 870 10.06 -2.53 -13.76
CA ILE A 870 10.88 -3.07 -14.84
C ILE A 870 10.64 -4.56 -14.88
N TYR A 871 10.25 -5.10 -16.03
CA TYR A 871 10.07 -6.53 -16.13
C TYR A 871 10.71 -7.13 -17.38
N TRP A 872 11.18 -8.35 -17.22
CA TRP A 872 11.56 -9.23 -18.31
C TRP A 872 10.58 -10.40 -18.35
N ALA A 873 9.98 -10.61 -19.50
CA ALA A 873 8.99 -11.65 -19.74
C ALA A 873 9.45 -12.61 -20.85
N TYR A 874 9.15 -13.87 -20.67
CA TYR A 874 9.26 -14.94 -21.67
C TYR A 874 7.86 -15.50 -21.95
N ASN A 875 7.47 -15.58 -23.24
CA ASN A 875 6.17 -15.99 -23.69
C ASN A 875 6.23 -17.44 -24.26
N PRO A 876 6.05 -18.47 -23.43
CA PRO A 876 6.07 -19.86 -23.88
C PRO A 876 4.89 -20.19 -24.80
N MET A 877 3.73 -19.60 -24.53
CA MET A 877 2.51 -19.74 -25.33
C MET A 877 2.20 -18.41 -26.01
N ARG A 878 2.65 -18.27 -27.24
CA ARG A 878 2.44 -17.11 -28.11
C ARG A 878 1.78 -17.54 -29.41
N LEU A 879 1.14 -16.63 -30.10
CA LEU A 879 0.67 -16.87 -31.44
C LEU A 879 1.83 -16.76 -32.44
N ASP A 880 1.99 -17.81 -33.27
CA ASP A 880 2.93 -17.84 -34.38
C ASP A 880 2.20 -18.59 -35.51
N THR A 881 1.48 -17.86 -36.36
CA THR A 881 0.60 -18.45 -37.37
C THR A 881 0.60 -17.60 -38.62
N THR A 882 0.27 -18.22 -39.73
CA THR A 882 0.04 -17.54 -41.00
C THR A 882 -1.43 -17.64 -41.36
N ALA A 883 -2.09 -16.50 -41.47
CA ALA A 883 -3.47 -16.42 -41.90
C ALA A 883 -3.55 -16.19 -43.39
N THR A 884 -4.27 -17.03 -44.08
CA THR A 884 -4.47 -16.97 -45.53
C THR A 884 -5.88 -16.47 -45.84
N SER A 885 -6.01 -15.52 -46.74
CA SER A 885 -7.32 -15.02 -47.21
C SER A 885 -8.14 -16.17 -47.78
N PRO A 886 -9.42 -16.35 -47.37
CA PRO A 886 -10.29 -17.38 -47.97
C PRO A 886 -10.73 -17.06 -49.38
N THR A 887 -10.61 -15.81 -49.84
CA THR A 887 -11.03 -15.40 -51.20
C THR A 887 -9.79 -15.31 -52.12
N ALA A 888 -9.81 -16.09 -53.20
CA ALA A 888 -8.71 -16.13 -54.16
C ALA A 888 -8.95 -15.18 -55.33
N ILE A 889 -7.99 -14.36 -55.65
CA ILE A 889 -7.93 -13.59 -56.87
C ILE A 889 -7.42 -14.54 -57.96
N THR A 890 -8.25 -14.80 -58.95
CA THR A 890 -7.92 -15.75 -60.03
C THR A 890 -7.59 -15.02 -61.34
N ARG A 891 -6.79 -15.65 -62.21
CA ARG A 891 -6.42 -15.03 -63.50
C ARG A 891 -7.66 -14.79 -64.39
N SER A 892 -8.70 -15.62 -64.24
CA SER A 892 -9.98 -15.49 -64.95
C SER A 892 -10.75 -14.18 -64.69
N MET A 893 -10.43 -13.47 -63.65
CA MET A 893 -11.02 -12.17 -63.31
C MET A 893 -10.42 -11.04 -64.15
N PHE A 894 -9.47 -11.27 -65.00
CA PHE A 894 -8.77 -10.26 -65.77
C PHE A 894 -8.84 -10.55 -67.27
N PRO A 895 -8.85 -9.51 -68.13
CA PRO A 895 -8.94 -9.72 -69.55
C PRO A 895 -7.71 -10.45 -70.10
N PRO A 896 -7.84 -11.17 -71.24
CA PRO A 896 -6.70 -11.84 -71.83
C PRO A 896 -5.68 -10.81 -72.36
N GLY A 897 -4.38 -11.26 -72.42
CA GLY A 897 -3.29 -10.43 -72.91
C GLY A 897 -2.38 -9.83 -71.85
N ALA A 898 -1.30 -9.19 -72.27
CA ALA A 898 -0.22 -8.73 -71.43
C ALA A 898 -0.62 -7.75 -70.33
N ALA A 899 -1.55 -6.87 -70.59
CA ALA A 899 -2.10 -5.92 -69.58
C ALA A 899 -2.86 -6.66 -68.47
N GLY A 900 -3.69 -7.66 -68.87
CA GLY A 900 -4.42 -8.48 -67.90
C GLY A 900 -3.48 -9.36 -67.06
N ASP A 901 -2.44 -9.94 -67.66
CA ASP A 901 -1.43 -10.74 -66.96
C ASP A 901 -0.66 -9.88 -65.95
N TYR A 902 -0.22 -8.72 -66.36
CA TYR A 902 0.52 -7.80 -65.50
C TYR A 902 -0.34 -7.29 -64.37
N THR A 903 -1.58 -6.86 -64.65
CA THR A 903 -2.52 -6.42 -63.63
C THR A 903 -2.87 -7.52 -62.64
N TYR A 904 -3.02 -8.77 -63.12
CA TYR A 904 -3.24 -9.93 -62.27
C TYR A 904 -2.06 -10.14 -61.29
N GLN A 905 -0.82 -10.08 -61.80
CA GLN A 905 0.37 -10.19 -60.92
C GLN A 905 0.44 -9.06 -59.90
N GLN A 906 0.11 -7.84 -60.30
CA GLN A 906 0.01 -6.71 -59.36
C GLN A 906 -1.07 -6.94 -58.30
N ALA A 907 -2.25 -7.45 -58.68
CA ALA A 907 -3.34 -7.75 -57.76
C ALA A 907 -2.99 -8.82 -56.75
N VAL A 908 -2.35 -9.93 -57.23
CA VAL A 908 -1.88 -11.01 -56.33
C VAL A 908 -0.82 -10.49 -55.37
N ASN A 909 0.12 -9.71 -55.84
CA ASN A 909 1.17 -9.13 -54.98
C ASN A 909 0.63 -8.14 -53.95
N SER A 910 -0.44 -7.40 -54.29
CA SER A 910 -1.03 -6.38 -53.41
C SER A 910 -2.04 -6.95 -52.43
N PHE A 911 -2.82 -7.96 -52.78
CA PHE A 911 -3.95 -8.44 -52.03
C PHE A 911 -3.94 -9.96 -51.76
N GLY A 912 -3.11 -10.74 -52.44
CA GLY A 912 -3.04 -12.20 -52.31
C GLY A 912 -2.00 -12.71 -51.32
N SER A 913 -1.29 -11.82 -50.62
CA SER A 913 -0.21 -12.23 -49.72
C SER A 913 -0.75 -12.79 -48.40
N ASN A 914 -0.14 -13.88 -47.95
CA ASN A 914 -0.39 -14.44 -46.64
C ASN A 914 0.03 -13.46 -45.54
N PHE A 915 -0.78 -13.36 -44.48
CA PHE A 915 -0.47 -12.55 -43.33
C PHE A 915 0.14 -13.42 -42.22
N THR A 916 1.44 -13.21 -41.93
CA THR A 916 2.11 -13.93 -40.86
C THR A 916 2.08 -13.05 -39.60
N LEU A 917 1.46 -13.56 -38.55
CA LEU A 917 1.42 -12.94 -37.22
C LEU A 917 2.35 -13.71 -36.30
N ARG A 918 3.34 -13.01 -35.79
CA ARG A 918 4.32 -13.56 -34.84
C ARG A 918 4.43 -12.66 -33.65
N GLU A 919 3.88 -13.12 -32.53
CA GLU A 919 3.98 -12.39 -31.25
C GLU A 919 5.40 -12.53 -30.66
N PRO A 920 5.87 -11.56 -29.83
CA PRO A 920 7.22 -11.58 -29.28
C PRO A 920 7.43 -12.79 -28.34
N ARG A 921 8.60 -13.41 -28.41
CA ARG A 921 8.98 -14.53 -27.53
C ARG A 921 9.61 -14.09 -26.22
N LYS A 922 10.28 -12.93 -26.24
CA LYS A 922 10.93 -12.29 -25.08
C LYS A 922 10.64 -10.82 -25.13
N THR A 923 10.36 -10.23 -23.98
CA THR A 923 10.04 -8.81 -23.89
C THR A 923 10.70 -8.23 -22.65
N PHE A 924 11.30 -7.06 -22.80
CA PHE A 924 11.81 -6.26 -21.71
C PHE A 924 11.10 -4.91 -21.76
N ARG A 925 10.51 -4.51 -20.65
CA ARG A 925 9.76 -3.25 -20.57
C ARG A 925 9.90 -2.57 -19.22
N PHE A 926 9.68 -1.27 -19.23
CA PHE A 926 9.52 -0.46 -18.04
C PHE A 926 8.18 0.28 -18.12
N THR A 927 7.57 0.51 -17.00
CA THR A 927 6.30 1.23 -16.90
C THR A 927 6.17 1.88 -15.52
N VAL A 928 5.35 2.92 -15.44
CA VAL A 928 4.94 3.56 -14.19
C VAL A 928 3.44 3.33 -14.06
N ALA A 929 3.08 2.18 -13.53
CA ALA A 929 1.69 1.78 -13.35
C ALA A 929 1.58 0.82 -12.17
N THR A 930 0.42 0.76 -11.52
CA THR A 930 0.15 -0.21 -10.46
C THR A 930 0.01 -1.63 -11.04
N THR A 931 0.39 -2.64 -10.27
CA THR A 931 0.04 -4.05 -10.53
C THR A 931 -1.40 -4.33 -10.09
N PHE A 932 -1.89 -5.54 -10.39
CA PHE A 932 -3.20 -5.99 -9.88
C PHE A 932 -3.27 -6.01 -8.35
#